data_da04c84ab5559353200381843217f0c0
#
_entry.id   da04c84ab5559353200381843217f0c0
#
_cell.length_a   1.000
_cell.length_b   1.000
_cell.length_c   1.000
_cell.angle_alpha   90.00
_cell.angle_beta   90.00
_cell.angle_gamma   90.00
#
_symmetry.space_group_name_H-M   'P 1'
#
loop_
_entity.id
_entity.type
_entity.pdbx_description
1 polymer ?
#
loop_
_entity_poly.entity_id
_entity_poly.type
_entity_poly.pdbx_seq_one_letter_code
_entity_poly.pdbx_strand_id
1 'polypeptide(L)'
;MKAAEIREKFLKFFESKGHTIVRSSSLVPGNDPTLLFTNSGMVQFKDVFLGAETRPYSRATTAQRSVRAGGKHNDLENVGYTARHHTFFEMLGNFSFGDYFKRDAIHYAWELLTSVYKLPADKLWVTVYHDDDEAYDIWAKEVGVPAERIIRIGDNKGARYASDNFWQMGDTGPCGPCSEIFYDHGPDVWGGPPGSPEEDGDRYIEIWNLVFMQFNRDAQGNMTRLPKPCVDTGMGLERIAAVLQHVHSNYEIDLFQQLIKASARETGVADLANNSLKVIADHIRACSFLIVDGVIPGNEGRGYVLRRIVRRAIRHGYKLGRKAPFFHKLVADLVAEMGAAYPELKEAEPRVTDVLRQEEERFFETIEHGMSILEAALAELDAAGGKTLDGELAFKLHDTYGFPLDLTADVCRERGVTVDEPAFDDAMARQREQARAAGKFKATQGLEYTGAKTTFHGYEEIAFDDAKVVALYVEGASVGEVKAGESAVVVLDHTPFYAESGGQVGDQGVLANAATRFAVGDTLKVQADVIGHHGELEQGTLKVGDVVRAEIDAARRARTARNHSATHLMHKALRDVLGSHVQQKGSLVDADKTRFDFAHNAPLTDDEIRRVEAIVNEQVLANAPGIVRVMPYDDAVKGGAMALFGEKYGDEVRVLDLGFSRELCGGTHVHRTGDIGLFKIVAEGGVAAGIRRVEAITGDNAVRYVQALDARVNAAAAALKAQPSELLQRIGQVQDQVKSLEKELGALKSKLASSQGDELVQQAVEVGGVHVLAATLDGADAKTLRETVDKLKDKLKSAAIVLAAVDGGKVSLIAGVTADASKKVKAGELVNFVAQQVGGKGGGRPDMAQAGGTEPAKLPAALAGVKGWVEARL
;
A
#
# COMPACT_ATOMS: atom_id res chain seq x y z
N MET A 1 25.13 27.19 15.79
CA MET A 1 24.22 26.43 16.69
C MET A 1 23.61 25.30 15.86
N LYS A 2 23.65 24.03 16.34
CA LYS A 2 23.11 22.90 15.60
C LYS A 2 21.57 22.88 15.60
N ALA A 3 20.95 22.29 14.58
CA ALA A 3 19.48 22.19 14.50
C ALA A 3 18.86 21.54 15.73
N ALA A 4 19.48 20.49 16.28
CA ALA A 4 19.04 19.85 17.52
C ALA A 4 19.06 20.79 18.74
N GLU A 5 20.10 21.64 18.87
CA GLU A 5 20.21 22.63 19.95
C GLU A 5 19.15 23.73 19.80
N ILE A 6 18.85 24.15 18.58
CA ILE A 6 17.84 25.17 18.30
C ILE A 6 16.47 24.67 18.75
N ARG A 7 16.11 23.42 18.38
CA ARG A 7 14.88 22.76 18.80
C ARG A 7 14.77 22.71 20.32
N GLU A 8 15.81 22.24 20.99
CA GLU A 8 15.82 22.11 22.45
C GLU A 8 15.69 23.48 23.12
N LYS A 9 16.43 24.49 22.69
CA LYS A 9 16.37 25.85 23.25
C LYS A 9 14.99 26.48 23.06
N PHE A 10 14.34 26.26 21.93
CA PHE A 10 12.96 26.73 21.70
C PHE A 10 12.00 26.13 22.74
N LEU A 11 12.00 24.82 22.86
CA LEU A 11 11.10 24.12 23.79
C LEU A 11 11.37 24.52 25.25
N LYS A 12 12.63 24.61 25.65
CA LYS A 12 13.01 25.01 27.01
C LYS A 12 12.72 26.47 27.31
N PHE A 13 12.86 27.37 26.35
CA PHE A 13 12.48 28.77 26.50
C PHE A 13 10.98 28.88 26.80
N PHE A 14 10.13 28.25 26.02
CA PHE A 14 8.69 28.29 26.26
C PHE A 14 8.24 27.51 27.50
N GLU A 15 8.92 26.41 27.84
CA GLU A 15 8.73 25.75 29.14
C GLU A 15 8.99 26.73 30.30
N SER A 16 10.03 27.56 30.22
CA SER A 16 10.33 28.58 31.24
C SER A 16 9.27 29.70 31.29
N LYS A 17 8.46 29.86 30.20
CA LYS A 17 7.32 30.78 30.15
C LYS A 17 5.99 30.09 30.55
N GLY A 18 6.04 28.88 31.13
CA GLY A 18 4.87 28.14 31.61
C GLY A 18 4.13 27.33 30.57
N HIS A 19 4.75 27.04 29.41
CA HIS A 19 4.17 26.17 28.40
C HIS A 19 4.49 24.71 28.70
N THR A 20 3.52 23.84 28.48
CA THR A 20 3.74 22.39 28.51
C THR A 20 4.40 21.95 27.20
N ILE A 21 5.51 21.22 27.28
CA ILE A 21 6.12 20.60 26.11
C ILE A 21 5.24 19.43 25.68
N VAL A 22 4.67 19.53 24.49
CA VAL A 22 3.80 18.50 23.89
C VAL A 22 4.55 17.82 22.75
N ARG A 23 4.49 16.50 22.70
CA ARG A 23 5.11 15.71 21.62
C ARG A 23 4.48 16.04 20.25
N SER A 24 5.26 15.88 19.19
CA SER A 24 4.73 15.93 17.84
C SER A 24 3.60 14.92 17.65
N SER A 25 2.49 15.36 17.11
CA SER A 25 1.44 14.44 16.67
C SER A 25 1.86 13.66 15.43
N SER A 26 1.11 12.61 15.11
CA SER A 26 1.29 11.84 13.88
C SER A 26 1.17 12.73 12.64
N LEU A 27 1.91 12.41 11.60
CA LEU A 27 1.75 13.00 10.27
C LEU A 27 0.41 12.62 9.61
N VAL A 28 -0.26 11.59 10.11
CA VAL A 28 -1.60 11.18 9.70
C VAL A 28 -2.61 11.79 10.68
N PRO A 29 -3.33 12.87 10.29
CA PRO A 29 -4.27 13.53 11.20
C PRO A 29 -5.45 12.62 11.53
N GLY A 30 -5.74 12.46 12.84
CA GLY A 30 -6.81 11.58 13.31
C GLY A 30 -8.21 12.15 13.11
N ASN A 31 -8.36 13.47 13.22
CA ASN A 31 -9.66 14.15 13.34
C ASN A 31 -10.00 15.08 12.18
N ASP A 32 -9.23 15.10 11.10
CA ASP A 32 -9.51 15.96 9.94
C ASP A 32 -9.44 15.19 8.62
N PRO A 33 -10.59 14.76 8.07
CA PRO A 33 -10.65 14.03 6.81
C PRO A 33 -10.30 14.90 5.60
N THR A 34 -10.22 16.24 5.75
CA THR A 34 -9.88 17.17 4.67
C THR A 34 -8.37 17.29 4.45
N LEU A 35 -7.56 16.87 5.42
CA LEU A 35 -6.11 16.92 5.35
C LEU A 35 -5.53 15.54 5.05
N LEU A 36 -4.67 15.46 4.05
CA LEU A 36 -3.88 14.25 3.78
C LEU A 36 -2.85 14.03 4.88
N PHE A 37 -2.13 15.08 5.27
CA PHE A 37 -1.08 15.02 6.27
C PHE A 37 -1.16 16.20 7.22
N THR A 38 -0.59 16.05 8.41
CA THR A 38 -0.34 17.14 9.34
C THR A 38 0.65 18.11 8.70
N ASN A 39 0.22 19.33 8.43
CA ASN A 39 0.96 20.34 7.68
C ASN A 39 1.37 21.55 8.52
N SER A 40 0.96 21.60 9.80
CA SER A 40 1.30 22.67 10.74
C SER A 40 1.15 22.22 12.19
N GLY A 41 1.73 22.98 13.11
CA GLY A 41 1.72 22.69 14.55
C GLY A 41 0.33 22.72 15.19
N MET A 42 -0.58 23.52 14.64
CA MET A 42 -1.91 23.68 15.21
C MET A 42 -2.86 22.49 14.98
N VAL A 43 -2.55 21.59 14.02
CA VAL A 43 -3.49 20.54 13.64
C VAL A 43 -3.92 19.67 14.83
N GLN A 44 -2.98 19.32 15.71
CA GLN A 44 -3.29 18.55 16.92
C GLN A 44 -4.10 19.34 17.98
N PHE A 45 -4.21 20.64 17.87
CA PHE A 45 -4.88 21.53 18.82
C PHE A 45 -6.17 22.16 18.25
N LYS A 46 -6.58 21.78 17.03
CA LYS A 46 -7.76 22.33 16.34
C LYS A 46 -9.00 22.36 17.24
N ASP A 47 -9.31 21.25 17.88
CA ASP A 47 -10.49 21.11 18.73
C ASP A 47 -10.36 21.88 20.04
N VAL A 48 -9.14 22.11 20.52
CA VAL A 48 -8.84 22.95 21.68
C VAL A 48 -9.11 24.43 21.35
N PHE A 49 -8.69 24.91 20.18
CA PHE A 49 -8.98 26.26 19.71
C PHE A 49 -10.48 26.52 19.53
N LEU A 50 -11.22 25.51 19.06
CA LEU A 50 -12.67 25.58 18.88
C LEU A 50 -13.44 25.43 20.20
N GLY A 51 -12.78 25.06 21.30
CA GLY A 51 -13.40 24.80 22.59
C GLY A 51 -14.14 23.44 22.66
N ALA A 52 -13.96 22.59 21.65
CA ALA A 52 -14.53 21.24 21.61
C ALA A 52 -13.73 20.24 22.46
N GLU A 53 -12.45 20.53 22.71
CA GLU A 53 -11.58 19.73 23.57
C GLU A 53 -10.95 20.59 24.68
N THR A 54 -10.79 20.02 25.86
CA THR A 54 -10.10 20.67 27.00
C THR A 54 -8.83 19.90 27.36
N ARG A 55 -7.72 20.60 27.46
CA ARG A 55 -6.43 20.04 27.90
C ARG A 55 -6.11 20.44 29.35
N PRO A 56 -5.29 19.70 30.08
CA PRO A 56 -4.89 20.04 31.45
C PRO A 56 -3.88 21.21 31.52
N TYR A 57 -3.68 21.92 30.41
CA TYR A 57 -2.81 23.09 30.27
C TYR A 57 -3.46 24.14 29.36
N SER A 58 -3.16 25.41 29.61
CA SER A 58 -3.61 26.56 28.79
C SER A 58 -2.52 27.06 27.83
N ARG A 59 -1.28 26.55 27.97
CA ARG A 59 -0.13 26.89 27.13
C ARG A 59 0.59 25.63 26.71
N ALA A 60 0.95 25.55 25.43
CA ALA A 60 1.71 24.42 24.91
C ALA A 60 2.86 24.91 24.03
N THR A 61 3.90 24.08 23.91
CA THR A 61 4.96 24.24 22.92
C THR A 61 5.33 22.90 22.33
N THR A 62 5.63 22.88 21.04
CA THR A 62 5.94 21.64 20.33
C THR A 62 6.90 21.87 19.17
N ALA A 63 7.67 20.85 18.83
CA ALA A 63 8.36 20.71 17.55
C ALA A 63 7.57 19.70 16.71
N GLN A 64 6.66 20.20 15.89
CA GLN A 64 5.74 19.39 15.10
C GLN A 64 6.34 18.96 13.78
N ARG A 65 6.40 17.65 13.54
CA ARG A 65 6.68 17.10 12.21
C ARG A 65 5.55 17.46 11.26
N SER A 66 5.89 17.98 10.10
CA SER A 66 4.93 18.45 9.12
C SER A 66 5.29 17.98 7.71
N VAL A 67 4.27 17.66 6.90
CA VAL A 67 4.44 17.23 5.50
C VAL A 67 3.59 18.08 4.58
N ARG A 68 4.23 18.62 3.51
CA ARG A 68 3.58 19.38 2.43
C ARG A 68 3.94 18.76 1.07
N ALA A 69 3.30 17.66 0.73
CA ALA A 69 3.59 16.88 -0.48
C ALA A 69 2.32 16.40 -1.20
N GLY A 70 1.22 17.13 -1.06
CA GLY A 70 -0.05 16.79 -1.71
C GLY A 70 -1.23 17.58 -1.14
N GLY A 71 -2.35 17.59 -1.85
CA GLY A 71 -3.52 18.39 -1.51
C GLY A 71 -3.31 19.88 -1.74
N LYS A 72 -3.89 20.74 -0.87
CA LYS A 72 -3.78 22.20 -0.98
C LYS A 72 -2.38 22.77 -0.73
N HIS A 73 -1.55 22.05 0.01
CA HIS A 73 -0.17 22.43 0.32
C HIS A 73 0.77 21.39 -0.30
N ASN A 74 1.37 21.75 -1.42
CA ASN A 74 2.24 20.86 -2.18
C ASN A 74 3.52 21.59 -2.59
N ASP A 75 4.61 21.35 -1.87
CA ASP A 75 5.92 21.94 -2.14
C ASP A 75 6.84 21.01 -2.95
N LEU A 76 6.36 19.83 -3.36
CA LEU A 76 7.16 18.77 -3.94
C LEU A 76 7.98 19.21 -5.16
N GLU A 77 7.40 20.05 -6.02
CA GLU A 77 8.06 20.52 -7.25
C GLU A 77 9.21 21.48 -6.99
N ASN A 78 9.16 22.21 -5.87
CA ASN A 78 10.17 23.20 -5.48
C ASN A 78 11.35 22.58 -4.74
N VAL A 79 11.18 21.34 -4.22
CA VAL A 79 12.20 20.64 -3.44
C VAL A 79 13.46 20.37 -4.26
N GLY A 80 14.59 20.83 -3.74
CA GLY A 80 15.91 20.71 -4.37
C GLY A 80 16.26 21.84 -5.33
N TYR A 81 15.30 22.67 -5.74
CA TYR A 81 15.49 23.78 -6.70
C TYR A 81 15.38 25.16 -6.06
N THR A 82 14.76 25.26 -4.90
CA THR A 82 14.70 26.49 -4.10
C THR A 82 15.50 26.31 -2.80
N ALA A 83 15.84 27.41 -2.15
CA ALA A 83 16.62 27.39 -0.92
C ALA A 83 15.82 26.94 0.32
N ARG A 84 14.48 26.99 0.29
CA ARG A 84 13.60 27.00 1.48
C ARG A 84 12.43 26.03 1.48
N HIS A 85 12.16 25.29 0.38
CA HIS A 85 11.02 24.37 0.30
C HIS A 85 11.42 22.91 0.59
N HIS A 86 10.58 22.24 1.38
CA HIS A 86 10.77 20.86 1.79
C HIS A 86 9.45 20.08 1.73
N THR A 87 9.53 18.75 1.48
CA THR A 87 8.37 17.87 1.66
C THR A 87 8.09 17.61 3.12
N PHE A 88 9.12 17.52 3.93
CA PHE A 88 9.07 17.35 5.38
C PHE A 88 9.87 18.46 6.06
N PHE A 89 9.30 19.04 7.10
CA PHE A 89 9.98 20.03 7.92
C PHE A 89 9.48 19.98 9.37
N GLU A 90 10.24 20.55 10.27
CA GLU A 90 9.86 20.69 11.67
C GLU A 90 9.34 22.10 11.93
N MET A 91 8.11 22.20 12.44
CA MET A 91 7.51 23.46 12.85
C MET A 91 7.59 23.60 14.37
N LEU A 92 8.39 24.56 14.81
CA LEU A 92 8.46 24.97 16.20
C LEU A 92 7.30 25.91 16.49
N GLY A 93 6.50 25.59 17.50
CA GLY A 93 5.32 26.40 17.82
C GLY A 93 5.11 26.60 19.32
N ASN A 94 4.57 27.75 19.67
CA ASN A 94 4.00 28.02 20.98
C ASN A 94 2.55 28.43 20.82
N PHE A 95 1.72 27.96 21.75
CA PHE A 95 0.26 28.01 21.70
C PHE A 95 -0.29 28.55 23.00
N SER A 96 -1.32 29.40 22.89
CA SER A 96 -2.12 29.87 24.02
C SER A 96 -3.59 29.58 23.75
N PHE A 97 -4.22 28.85 24.64
CA PHE A 97 -5.63 28.51 24.60
C PHE A 97 -6.45 29.45 25.50
N GLY A 98 -6.43 30.75 25.12
CA GLY A 98 -7.14 31.78 25.85
C GLY A 98 -6.47 32.23 27.17
N ASP A 99 -5.17 32.02 27.30
CA ASP A 99 -4.39 32.44 28.48
C ASP A 99 -3.67 33.79 28.23
N TYR A 100 -2.86 33.88 27.16
CA TYR A 100 -2.27 35.13 26.68
C TYR A 100 -2.62 35.34 25.21
N PHE A 101 -2.38 36.59 24.73
CA PHE A 101 -2.70 36.95 23.37
C PHE A 101 -1.54 37.72 22.71
N LYS A 102 -1.81 38.69 21.82
CA LYS A 102 -0.85 39.38 20.97
C LYS A 102 0.38 39.90 21.71
N ARG A 103 0.18 40.59 22.83
CA ARG A 103 1.24 41.26 23.57
C ARG A 103 2.33 40.30 24.02
N ASP A 104 1.93 39.27 24.77
CA ASP A 104 2.90 38.29 25.29
C ASP A 104 3.50 37.46 24.16
N ALA A 105 2.71 37.09 23.14
CA ALA A 105 3.21 36.36 21.98
C ALA A 105 4.34 37.11 21.26
N ILE A 106 4.14 38.41 21.01
CA ILE A 106 5.12 39.29 20.35
C ILE A 106 6.36 39.46 21.24
N HIS A 107 6.19 39.71 22.54
CA HIS A 107 7.33 39.85 23.46
C HIS A 107 8.14 38.56 23.60
N TYR A 108 7.50 37.40 23.71
CA TYR A 108 8.20 36.12 23.75
C TYR A 108 8.97 35.85 22.46
N ALA A 109 8.38 36.15 21.32
CA ALA A 109 9.05 35.99 20.02
C ALA A 109 10.30 36.87 19.92
N TRP A 110 10.17 38.14 20.27
CA TRP A 110 11.30 39.07 20.24
C TRP A 110 12.40 38.70 21.22
N GLU A 111 12.05 38.33 22.44
CA GLU A 111 13.00 37.89 23.48
C GLU A 111 13.78 36.64 23.00
N LEU A 112 13.09 35.65 22.45
CA LEU A 112 13.72 34.43 21.95
C LEU A 112 14.74 34.75 20.81
N LEU A 113 14.31 35.55 19.83
CA LEU A 113 15.17 35.86 18.68
C LEU A 113 16.37 36.72 19.05
N THR A 114 16.17 37.76 19.85
CA THR A 114 17.24 38.75 20.13
C THR A 114 18.07 38.42 21.36
N SER A 115 17.46 37.85 22.41
CA SER A 115 18.16 37.57 23.67
C SER A 115 18.70 36.13 23.77
N VAL A 116 17.96 35.13 23.26
CA VAL A 116 18.35 33.71 23.34
C VAL A 116 19.13 33.31 22.11
N TYR A 117 18.59 33.57 20.91
CA TYR A 117 19.25 33.24 19.65
C TYR A 117 20.29 34.28 19.21
N LYS A 118 20.30 35.46 19.83
CA LYS A 118 21.29 36.54 19.57
C LYS A 118 21.25 37.08 18.13
N LEU A 119 20.07 37.06 17.48
CA LEU A 119 19.95 37.70 16.18
C LEU A 119 20.04 39.22 16.28
N PRO A 120 20.70 39.90 15.32
CA PRO A 120 20.76 41.35 15.27
C PRO A 120 19.36 41.95 15.05
N ALA A 121 18.89 42.79 15.96
CA ALA A 121 17.56 43.38 15.88
C ALA A 121 17.35 44.27 14.64
N ASP A 122 18.42 44.85 14.10
CA ASP A 122 18.43 45.67 12.87
C ASP A 122 18.19 44.87 11.59
N LYS A 123 18.37 43.54 11.65
CA LYS A 123 18.08 42.64 10.53
C LYS A 123 16.68 42.03 10.56
N LEU A 124 15.89 42.31 11.60
CA LEU A 124 14.55 41.79 11.74
C LEU A 124 13.51 42.77 11.21
N TRP A 125 12.64 42.26 10.36
CA TRP A 125 11.48 42.97 9.80
C TRP A 125 10.22 42.25 10.23
N VAL A 126 9.10 42.97 10.39
CA VAL A 126 7.82 42.40 10.81
C VAL A 126 6.70 42.84 9.87
N THR A 127 5.75 41.99 9.67
CA THR A 127 4.49 42.32 8.99
C THR A 127 3.34 42.28 9.95
N VAL A 128 2.29 43.03 9.68
CA VAL A 128 1.01 42.97 10.38
C VAL A 128 -0.14 43.04 9.38
N TYR A 129 -1.26 42.43 9.69
CA TYR A 129 -2.46 42.63 8.89
C TYR A 129 -2.90 44.08 8.95
N HIS A 130 -3.33 44.64 7.82
CA HIS A 130 -3.52 46.10 7.67
C HIS A 130 -4.46 46.72 8.71
N ASP A 131 -5.48 45.99 9.20
CA ASP A 131 -6.44 46.40 10.22
C ASP A 131 -6.00 46.07 11.67
N ASP A 132 -4.85 45.41 11.84
CA ASP A 132 -4.37 45.02 13.18
C ASP A 132 -3.51 46.10 13.83
N ASP A 133 -4.16 47.18 14.26
CA ASP A 133 -3.48 48.31 14.93
C ASP A 133 -2.88 47.90 16.28
N GLU A 134 -3.47 46.94 16.99
CA GLU A 134 -2.97 46.43 18.24
C GLU A 134 -1.60 45.77 18.06
N ALA A 135 -1.44 44.85 17.11
CA ALA A 135 -0.16 44.25 16.82
C ALA A 135 0.88 45.27 16.35
N TYR A 136 0.47 46.21 15.49
CA TYR A 136 1.36 47.31 15.05
C TYR A 136 1.88 48.14 16.22
N ASP A 137 0.99 48.54 17.13
CA ASP A 137 1.35 49.36 18.29
C ASP A 137 2.27 48.63 19.26
N ILE A 138 2.06 47.34 19.48
CA ILE A 138 2.96 46.53 20.32
C ILE A 138 4.37 46.48 19.69
N TRP A 139 4.49 46.25 18.38
CA TRP A 139 5.79 46.24 17.71
C TRP A 139 6.49 47.60 17.76
N ALA A 140 5.76 48.67 17.47
CA ALA A 140 6.32 50.02 17.36
C ALA A 140 6.61 50.66 18.70
N LYS A 141 5.67 50.56 19.68
CA LYS A 141 5.71 51.33 20.94
C LYS A 141 6.30 50.53 22.12
N GLU A 142 6.05 49.23 22.17
CA GLU A 142 6.52 48.39 23.30
C GLU A 142 7.83 47.71 22.95
N VAL A 143 7.93 47.06 21.77
CA VAL A 143 9.14 46.39 21.33
C VAL A 143 10.18 47.39 20.77
N GLY A 144 9.73 48.47 20.14
CA GLY A 144 10.57 49.51 19.59
C GLY A 144 11.14 49.18 18.20
N VAL A 145 10.45 48.40 17.41
CA VAL A 145 10.81 48.16 15.99
C VAL A 145 10.55 49.47 15.23
N PRO A 146 11.51 50.00 14.45
CA PRO A 146 11.34 51.18 13.62
C PRO A 146 10.17 51.04 12.64
N ALA A 147 9.38 52.10 12.43
CA ALA A 147 8.18 52.05 11.61
C ALA A 147 8.43 51.61 10.17
N GLU A 148 9.62 51.90 9.61
CA GLU A 148 10.02 51.49 8.26
C GLU A 148 10.26 49.97 8.14
N ARG A 149 10.35 49.25 9.25
CA ARG A 149 10.48 47.78 9.30
C ARG A 149 9.23 47.06 9.78
N ILE A 150 8.13 47.78 9.96
CA ILE A 150 6.80 47.25 10.27
C ILE A 150 5.90 47.44 9.04
N ILE A 151 5.67 46.37 8.28
CA ILE A 151 4.94 46.44 7.01
C ILE A 151 3.50 46.00 7.22
N ARG A 152 2.54 46.82 6.77
CA ARG A 152 1.13 46.49 6.78
C ARG A 152 0.75 45.78 5.47
N ILE A 153 0.23 44.59 5.55
CA ILE A 153 -0.21 43.79 4.38
C ILE A 153 -1.74 43.72 4.40
N GLY A 154 -2.35 44.15 3.31
CA GLY A 154 -3.81 44.11 3.12
C GLY A 154 -4.33 42.82 2.50
N ASP A 155 -5.57 42.89 1.98
CA ASP A 155 -6.25 41.81 1.29
C ASP A 155 -5.67 41.64 -0.13
N ASN A 156 -4.44 41.15 -0.23
CA ASN A 156 -3.67 41.08 -1.47
C ASN A 156 -3.99 39.87 -2.37
N LYS A 157 -4.94 39.01 -1.95
CA LYS A 157 -5.36 37.79 -2.71
C LYS A 157 -6.81 37.90 -3.24
N GLY A 158 -7.31 39.10 -3.41
CA GLY A 158 -8.53 39.41 -4.17
C GLY A 158 -9.88 39.30 -3.44
N ALA A 159 -9.91 38.97 -2.16
CA ALA A 159 -11.12 38.92 -1.33
C ALA A 159 -10.83 39.39 0.10
N ARG A 160 -11.88 39.77 0.85
CA ARG A 160 -11.72 40.11 2.25
C ARG A 160 -11.16 38.95 3.05
N TYR A 161 -10.17 39.21 3.89
CA TYR A 161 -9.41 38.23 4.65
C TYR A 161 -8.57 37.24 3.79
N ALA A 162 -8.50 37.43 2.49
CA ALA A 162 -7.58 36.72 1.63
C ALA A 162 -6.24 37.49 1.55
N SER A 163 -5.38 37.26 2.52
CA SER A 163 -4.13 38.01 2.73
C SER A 163 -3.03 37.07 3.19
N ASP A 164 -1.77 37.43 2.92
CA ASP A 164 -0.62 36.74 3.50
C ASP A 164 -0.58 36.90 5.03
N ASN A 165 -1.07 38.04 5.54
CA ASN A 165 -1.16 38.30 6.98
C ASN A 165 -2.55 38.00 7.59
N PHE A 166 -3.35 37.14 6.94
CA PHE A 166 -4.55 36.57 7.54
C PHE A 166 -4.57 35.05 7.34
N TRP A 167 -4.22 34.33 8.38
CA TRP A 167 -4.02 32.89 8.30
C TRP A 167 -5.33 32.10 8.41
N GLN A 168 -5.44 31.05 7.61
CA GLN A 168 -6.57 30.11 7.60
C GLN A 168 -6.02 28.69 7.42
N MET A 169 -6.53 27.75 8.21
CA MET A 169 -6.13 26.35 8.11
C MET A 169 -6.56 25.70 6.79
N GLY A 170 -7.73 26.09 6.32
CA GLY A 170 -8.37 25.56 5.11
C GLY A 170 -9.61 26.36 4.76
N ASP A 171 -10.59 25.71 4.11
CA ASP A 171 -11.85 26.37 3.80
C ASP A 171 -12.71 26.60 5.05
N THR A 172 -12.47 25.83 6.11
CA THR A 172 -13.15 25.88 7.40
C THR A 172 -12.16 25.78 8.55
N GLY A 173 -12.55 26.25 9.71
CA GLY A 173 -11.77 26.13 10.94
C GLY A 173 -11.28 27.44 11.53
N PRO A 174 -10.45 27.39 12.58
CA PRO A 174 -9.91 28.56 13.24
C PRO A 174 -9.06 29.40 12.28
N CYS A 175 -9.18 30.72 12.40
CA CYS A 175 -8.45 31.69 11.57
C CYS A 175 -8.31 33.04 12.28
N GLY A 176 -7.42 33.88 11.78
CA GLY A 176 -7.23 35.22 12.30
C GLY A 176 -6.04 35.94 11.67
N PRO A 177 -5.90 37.25 11.97
CA PRO A 177 -4.75 38.01 11.51
C PRO A 177 -3.46 37.43 12.07
N CYS A 178 -2.39 37.58 11.33
CA CYS A 178 -1.07 37.15 11.77
C CYS A 178 -0.01 38.28 11.61
N SER A 179 1.08 38.08 12.34
CA SER A 179 2.29 38.90 12.24
C SER A 179 3.46 38.01 11.94
N GLU A 180 4.13 38.27 10.85
CA GLU A 180 5.27 37.46 10.42
C GLU A 180 6.57 38.21 10.74
N ILE A 181 7.61 37.46 11.08
CA ILE A 181 8.95 37.99 11.34
C ILE A 181 9.88 37.47 10.24
N PHE A 182 10.56 38.43 9.60
CA PHE A 182 11.50 38.17 8.50
C PHE A 182 12.92 38.51 8.95
N TYR A 183 13.89 37.83 8.34
CA TYR A 183 15.32 38.09 8.51
C TYR A 183 15.91 38.58 7.20
N ASP A 184 16.64 39.74 7.26
CA ASP A 184 17.38 40.30 6.12
C ASP A 184 18.78 39.67 6.04
N HIS A 185 19.01 38.86 5.04
CA HIS A 185 20.31 38.24 4.77
C HIS A 185 21.36 39.25 4.25
N GLY A 186 20.92 40.46 3.89
CA GLY A 186 21.82 41.53 3.42
C GLY A 186 21.82 41.71 1.91
N PRO A 187 22.47 42.76 1.43
CA PRO A 187 22.40 43.22 0.04
C PRO A 187 23.03 42.27 -0.99
N ASP A 188 23.83 41.31 -0.53
CA ASP A 188 24.45 40.30 -1.42
C ASP A 188 23.49 39.21 -1.88
N VAL A 189 22.31 39.15 -1.28
CA VAL A 189 21.22 38.22 -1.64
C VAL A 189 20.14 39.00 -2.36
N TRP A 190 19.66 38.50 -3.49
CA TRP A 190 18.61 39.17 -4.25
C TRP A 190 17.23 39.04 -3.53
N GLY A 191 16.48 40.14 -3.55
CA GLY A 191 15.11 40.21 -3.03
C GLY A 191 14.81 41.55 -2.36
N GLY A 192 13.54 41.86 -2.21
CA GLY A 192 13.01 43.04 -1.55
C GLY A 192 12.30 42.76 -0.24
N PRO A 193 12.03 43.76 0.60
CA PRO A 193 11.26 43.58 1.83
C PRO A 193 9.82 43.12 1.55
N PRO A 194 9.15 42.51 2.55
CA PRO A 194 7.76 42.09 2.41
C PRO A 194 6.85 43.20 1.89
N GLY A 195 5.91 42.90 1.00
CA GLY A 195 5.05 43.88 0.34
C GLY A 195 5.68 44.64 -0.82
N SER A 196 6.94 44.37 -1.18
CA SER A 196 7.60 44.95 -2.35
C SER A 196 7.45 44.06 -3.59
N PRO A 197 7.67 44.59 -4.82
CA PRO A 197 7.63 43.78 -6.04
C PRO A 197 8.65 42.63 -6.09
N GLU A 198 9.69 42.68 -5.26
CA GLU A 198 10.78 41.70 -5.21
C GLU A 198 10.72 40.83 -3.95
N GLU A 199 9.57 40.75 -3.28
CA GLU A 199 9.39 39.98 -2.03
C GLU A 199 9.61 38.47 -2.16
N ASP A 200 9.47 37.93 -3.36
CA ASP A 200 9.69 36.51 -3.65
C ASP A 200 11.18 36.10 -3.59
N GLY A 201 12.10 37.07 -3.47
CA GLY A 201 13.53 36.79 -3.38
C GLY A 201 13.95 36.14 -2.06
N ASP A 202 15.18 35.64 -2.02
CA ASP A 202 15.72 34.92 -0.87
C ASP A 202 16.42 35.84 0.17
N ARG A 203 16.39 37.17 -0.02
CA ARG A 203 17.01 38.14 0.91
C ARG A 203 16.25 38.27 2.22
N TYR A 204 14.93 38.48 2.14
CA TYR A 204 14.04 38.62 3.29
C TYR A 204 13.26 37.32 3.49
N ILE A 205 13.73 36.49 4.40
CA ILE A 205 13.13 35.19 4.66
C ILE A 205 12.23 35.25 5.88
N GLU A 206 10.95 34.88 5.71
CA GLU A 206 10.06 34.64 6.83
C GLU A 206 10.62 33.51 7.69
N ILE A 207 10.91 33.84 8.96
CA ILE A 207 11.44 32.89 9.94
C ILE A 207 10.40 32.47 10.98
N TRP A 208 9.37 33.27 11.21
CA TRP A 208 8.33 32.98 12.21
C TRP A 208 7.01 33.64 11.86
N ASN A 209 5.91 32.90 12.00
CA ASN A 209 4.57 33.43 11.85
C ASN A 209 3.84 33.36 13.21
N LEU A 210 3.32 34.49 13.70
CA LEU A 210 2.54 34.61 14.92
C LEU A 210 1.07 34.80 14.53
N VAL A 211 0.25 33.77 14.72
CA VAL A 211 -1.17 33.80 14.34
C VAL A 211 -2.04 34.10 15.55
N PHE A 212 -2.89 35.12 15.40
CA PHE A 212 -3.82 35.56 16.44
C PHE A 212 -5.22 35.03 16.11
N MET A 213 -5.51 33.82 16.55
CA MET A 213 -6.76 33.11 16.29
C MET A 213 -7.93 33.81 16.99
N GLN A 214 -8.81 34.40 16.24
CA GLN A 214 -9.97 35.14 16.72
C GLN A 214 -11.30 34.60 16.22
N PHE A 215 -11.30 33.89 15.07
CA PHE A 215 -12.51 33.50 14.36
C PHE A 215 -12.48 32.00 14.04
N ASN A 216 -13.68 31.45 13.86
CA ASN A 216 -13.94 30.16 13.21
C ASN A 216 -14.71 30.42 11.92
N ARG A 217 -14.23 29.87 10.81
CA ARG A 217 -14.87 29.96 9.49
C ARG A 217 -15.64 28.67 9.22
N ASP A 218 -16.93 28.79 8.87
CA ASP A 218 -17.78 27.67 8.47
C ASP A 218 -17.65 27.34 6.97
N ALA A 219 -18.33 26.27 6.53
CA ALA A 219 -18.33 25.84 5.13
C ALA A 219 -19.01 26.85 4.17
N GLN A 220 -19.80 27.76 4.67
CA GLN A 220 -20.46 28.85 3.93
C GLN A 220 -19.59 30.11 3.88
N GLY A 221 -18.44 30.10 4.57
CA GLY A 221 -17.52 31.23 4.65
C GLY A 221 -17.87 32.27 5.73
N ASN A 222 -18.86 31.99 6.59
CA ASN A 222 -19.20 32.89 7.70
C ASN A 222 -18.13 32.81 8.79
N MET A 223 -17.83 33.98 9.37
CA MET A 223 -16.83 34.14 10.41
C MET A 223 -17.52 34.34 11.75
N THR A 224 -17.38 33.41 12.67
CA THR A 224 -17.82 33.50 14.05
C THR A 224 -16.64 33.66 14.99
N ARG A 225 -16.81 34.42 16.11
CA ARG A 225 -15.72 34.55 17.08
C ARG A 225 -15.48 33.22 17.81
N LEU A 226 -14.22 32.92 18.04
CA LEU A 226 -13.83 31.81 18.92
C LEU A 226 -14.31 32.08 20.36
N PRO A 227 -14.53 31.04 21.19
CA PRO A 227 -14.91 31.18 22.60
C PRO A 227 -13.92 32.07 23.38
N LYS A 228 -12.62 31.96 23.06
CA LYS A 228 -11.54 32.81 23.60
C LYS A 228 -10.53 33.09 22.47
N PRO A 229 -9.90 34.28 22.47
CA PRO A 229 -8.79 34.55 21.57
C PRO A 229 -7.61 33.67 21.91
N CYS A 230 -7.00 33.05 20.92
CA CYS A 230 -5.93 32.09 21.06
C CYS A 230 -4.70 32.50 20.25
N VAL A 231 -3.55 31.93 20.58
CA VAL A 231 -2.30 32.11 19.84
C VAL A 231 -1.83 30.77 19.27
N ASP A 232 -1.53 30.79 17.99
CA ASP A 232 -0.81 29.74 17.26
C ASP A 232 0.43 30.37 16.64
N THR A 233 1.59 29.73 16.77
CA THR A 233 2.80 30.19 16.09
C THR A 233 3.50 29.08 15.36
N GLY A 234 4.19 29.44 14.26
CA GLY A 234 4.96 28.50 13.46
C GLY A 234 6.30 29.05 13.00
N MET A 235 7.38 28.49 13.51
CA MET A 235 8.76 28.75 13.09
C MET A 235 9.31 27.50 12.39
N GLY A 236 9.72 27.62 11.13
CA GLY A 236 10.43 26.53 10.45
C GLY A 236 11.81 26.31 11.07
N LEU A 237 12.04 25.11 11.65
CA LEU A 237 13.34 24.80 12.25
C LEU A 237 14.48 24.96 11.23
N GLU A 238 14.27 24.47 10.02
CA GLU A 238 15.27 24.51 8.96
C GLU A 238 15.61 25.95 8.54
N ARG A 239 14.61 26.85 8.51
CA ARG A 239 14.79 28.27 8.19
C ARG A 239 15.59 29.02 9.26
N ILE A 240 15.19 28.90 10.51
CA ILE A 240 15.90 29.54 11.61
C ILE A 240 17.31 28.95 11.80
N ALA A 241 17.49 27.65 11.52
CA ALA A 241 18.80 27.02 11.57
C ALA A 241 19.73 27.59 10.48
N ALA A 242 19.24 27.83 9.27
CA ALA A 242 20.03 28.49 8.23
C ALA A 242 20.52 29.88 8.66
N VAL A 243 19.63 30.69 9.23
CA VAL A 243 19.98 32.01 9.75
C VAL A 243 21.04 31.92 10.85
N LEU A 244 20.85 31.03 11.84
CA LEU A 244 21.75 30.86 12.97
C LEU A 244 23.09 30.18 12.65
N GLN A 245 23.15 29.47 11.53
CA GLN A 245 24.38 28.88 10.99
C GLN A 245 25.05 29.75 9.92
N HIS A 246 24.50 30.95 9.67
CA HIS A 246 25.03 31.93 8.70
C HIS A 246 25.13 31.37 7.27
N VAL A 247 24.11 30.59 6.85
CA VAL A 247 23.95 30.07 5.49
C VAL A 247 22.65 30.58 4.87
N HIS A 248 22.54 30.54 3.54
CA HIS A 248 21.40 31.10 2.82
C HIS A 248 20.39 30.05 2.40
N SER A 249 20.81 28.79 2.32
CA SER A 249 19.91 27.67 1.95
C SER A 249 19.71 26.74 3.14
N ASN A 250 18.49 26.30 3.34
CA ASN A 250 18.18 25.26 4.33
C ASN A 250 18.97 23.96 4.09
N TYR A 251 19.37 23.68 2.83
CA TYR A 251 20.19 22.51 2.52
C TYR A 251 21.64 22.63 2.98
N GLU A 252 22.08 23.80 3.41
CA GLU A 252 23.43 24.04 3.94
C GLU A 252 23.53 23.89 5.46
N ILE A 253 22.40 23.70 6.18
CA ILE A 253 22.42 23.46 7.63
C ILE A 253 23.04 22.09 7.96
N ASP A 254 23.51 21.95 9.19
CA ASP A 254 24.17 20.75 9.70
C ASP A 254 23.42 19.47 9.39
N LEU A 255 22.11 19.41 9.70
CA LEU A 255 21.23 18.27 9.45
C LEU A 255 21.23 17.84 7.98
N PHE A 256 20.97 18.78 7.07
CA PHE A 256 20.94 18.47 5.64
C PHE A 256 22.33 18.15 5.08
N GLN A 257 23.39 18.78 5.57
CA GLN A 257 24.75 18.48 5.12
C GLN A 257 25.15 17.02 5.43
N GLN A 258 24.74 16.47 6.57
CA GLN A 258 24.99 15.06 6.87
C GLN A 258 24.19 14.12 5.92
N LEU A 259 22.92 14.41 5.69
CA LEU A 259 22.08 13.61 4.78
C LEU A 259 22.54 13.74 3.31
N ILE A 260 23.01 14.91 2.88
CA ILE A 260 23.58 15.11 1.54
C ILE A 260 24.89 14.33 1.38
N LYS A 261 25.77 14.33 2.39
CA LYS A 261 27.00 13.50 2.38
C LYS A 261 26.69 12.01 2.34
N ALA A 262 25.68 11.56 3.10
CA ALA A 262 25.22 10.18 3.06
C ALA A 262 24.66 9.82 1.67
N SER A 263 23.85 10.71 1.08
CA SER A 263 23.33 10.54 -0.27
C SER A 263 24.44 10.48 -1.32
N ALA A 264 25.45 11.34 -1.20
CA ALA A 264 26.64 11.35 -2.06
C ALA A 264 27.44 10.05 -1.94
N ARG A 265 27.62 9.54 -0.71
CA ARG A 265 28.27 8.25 -0.46
C ARG A 265 27.55 7.10 -1.19
N GLU A 266 26.23 7.03 -1.07
CA GLU A 266 25.44 5.92 -1.66
C GLU A 266 25.31 6.05 -3.19
N THR A 267 25.36 7.25 -3.74
CA THR A 267 25.30 7.48 -5.19
C THR A 267 26.66 7.56 -5.88
N GLY A 268 27.75 7.72 -5.11
CA GLY A 268 29.10 7.84 -5.63
C GLY A 268 29.40 9.21 -6.24
N VAL A 269 28.62 10.25 -5.91
CA VAL A 269 28.76 11.63 -6.45
C VAL A 269 29.66 12.46 -5.53
N ALA A 270 30.63 13.14 -6.10
CA ALA A 270 31.56 13.99 -5.36
C ALA A 270 31.05 15.43 -5.15
N ASP A 271 30.25 15.95 -6.08
CA ASP A 271 29.70 17.30 -6.01
C ASP A 271 28.49 17.37 -5.05
N LEU A 272 28.72 17.86 -3.84
CA LEU A 272 27.69 18.01 -2.81
C LEU A 272 26.68 19.13 -3.11
N ALA A 273 26.92 20.00 -4.07
CA ALA A 273 26.00 21.04 -4.48
C ALA A 273 24.91 20.55 -5.44
N ASN A 274 25.04 19.32 -5.93
CA ASN A 274 24.10 18.72 -6.89
C ASN A 274 22.68 18.70 -6.34
N ASN A 275 21.72 19.24 -7.09
CA ASN A 275 20.31 19.33 -6.66
C ASN A 275 19.66 17.96 -6.42
N SER A 276 20.08 16.92 -7.14
CA SER A 276 19.58 15.57 -6.92
C SER A 276 19.90 15.03 -5.52
N LEU A 277 21.06 15.38 -4.97
CA LEU A 277 21.42 15.01 -3.59
C LEU A 277 20.53 15.72 -2.56
N LYS A 278 20.16 16.99 -2.82
CA LYS A 278 19.23 17.75 -1.99
C LYS A 278 17.83 17.11 -1.96
N VAL A 279 17.33 16.67 -3.13
CA VAL A 279 16.05 15.96 -3.25
C VAL A 279 16.08 14.65 -2.45
N ILE A 280 17.12 13.85 -2.60
CA ILE A 280 17.27 12.57 -1.89
C ILE A 280 17.30 12.81 -0.37
N ALA A 281 18.07 13.82 0.09
CA ALA A 281 18.19 14.17 1.51
C ALA A 281 16.88 14.68 2.11
N ASP A 282 16.09 15.44 1.37
CA ASP A 282 14.75 15.86 1.78
C ASP A 282 13.80 14.65 1.88
N HIS A 283 13.77 13.84 0.85
CA HIS A 283 12.79 12.78 0.70
C HIS A 283 12.98 11.63 1.69
N ILE A 284 14.21 11.35 2.14
CA ILE A 284 14.42 10.32 3.17
C ILE A 284 13.77 10.69 4.49
N ARG A 285 13.70 11.97 4.83
CA ARG A 285 12.99 12.47 6.02
C ARG A 285 11.49 12.23 5.88
N ALA A 286 10.89 12.71 4.79
CA ALA A 286 9.46 12.56 4.53
C ALA A 286 9.03 11.09 4.51
N CYS A 287 9.72 10.26 3.74
CA CYS A 287 9.38 8.84 3.58
C CYS A 287 9.50 8.07 4.89
N SER A 288 10.59 8.28 5.63
CA SER A 288 10.82 7.57 6.89
C SER A 288 9.76 7.90 7.92
N PHE A 289 9.46 9.18 8.16
CA PHE A 289 8.46 9.56 9.15
C PHE A 289 7.02 9.22 8.76
N LEU A 290 6.68 9.24 7.46
CA LEU A 290 5.39 8.74 7.00
C LEU A 290 5.23 7.24 7.27
N ILE A 291 6.29 6.44 7.06
CA ILE A 291 6.27 5.01 7.37
C ILE A 291 6.22 4.77 8.87
N VAL A 292 6.94 5.55 9.68
CA VAL A 292 6.84 5.52 11.16
C VAL A 292 5.38 5.66 11.59
N ASP A 293 4.65 6.58 10.98
CA ASP A 293 3.25 6.88 11.29
C ASP A 293 2.24 5.96 10.56
N GLY A 294 2.72 4.85 9.98
CA GLY A 294 1.88 3.76 9.46
C GLY A 294 1.45 3.92 8.00
N VAL A 295 1.98 4.90 7.26
CA VAL A 295 1.75 5.00 5.82
C VAL A 295 2.63 3.99 5.09
N ILE A 296 2.05 3.27 4.13
CA ILE A 296 2.76 2.31 3.28
C ILE A 296 2.58 2.71 1.82
N PRO A 297 3.62 2.57 0.97
CA PRO A 297 3.51 2.88 -0.46
C PRO A 297 2.34 2.15 -1.11
N GLY A 298 1.44 2.89 -1.75
CA GLY A 298 0.21 2.38 -2.33
C GLY A 298 -0.19 3.08 -3.63
N ASN A 299 -1.34 2.73 -4.20
CA ASN A 299 -1.85 3.31 -5.44
C ASN A 299 -2.83 4.46 -5.22
N GLU A 300 -3.27 4.67 -3.98
CA GLU A 300 -4.30 5.66 -3.65
C GLU A 300 -3.97 6.42 -2.36
N GLY A 301 -4.55 7.60 -2.21
CA GLY A 301 -4.50 8.40 -0.99
C GLY A 301 -3.08 8.68 -0.50
N ARG A 302 -2.87 8.57 0.81
CA ARG A 302 -1.57 8.83 1.47
C ARG A 302 -0.46 7.90 0.98
N GLY A 303 -0.78 6.63 0.70
CA GLY A 303 0.17 5.65 0.19
C GLY A 303 0.69 6.00 -1.20
N TYR A 304 -0.15 6.57 -2.05
CA TYR A 304 0.23 7.08 -3.37
C TYR A 304 1.23 8.25 -3.25
N VAL A 305 0.95 9.18 -2.37
CA VAL A 305 1.87 10.33 -2.14
C VAL A 305 3.23 9.82 -1.64
N LEU A 306 3.24 8.92 -0.67
CA LEU A 306 4.49 8.31 -0.19
C LEU A 306 5.25 7.60 -1.32
N ARG A 307 4.56 6.77 -2.10
CA ARG A 307 5.16 6.07 -3.26
C ARG A 307 5.78 7.05 -4.25
N ARG A 308 5.10 8.15 -4.53
CA ARG A 308 5.57 9.22 -5.41
C ARG A 308 6.87 9.84 -4.92
N ILE A 309 6.96 10.16 -3.62
CA ILE A 309 8.17 10.73 -3.01
C ILE A 309 9.33 9.72 -3.06
N VAL A 310 9.09 8.45 -2.71
CA VAL A 310 10.10 7.38 -2.78
C VAL A 310 10.64 7.25 -4.20
N ARG A 311 9.76 7.13 -5.20
CA ARG A 311 10.16 6.95 -6.61
C ARG A 311 10.89 8.17 -7.18
N ARG A 312 10.51 9.37 -6.72
CA ARG A 312 11.23 10.59 -7.09
C ARG A 312 12.68 10.57 -6.56
N ALA A 313 12.90 10.17 -5.32
CA ALA A 313 14.24 10.02 -4.77
C ALA A 313 15.07 8.97 -5.53
N ILE A 314 14.47 7.80 -5.83
CA ILE A 314 15.12 6.73 -6.60
C ILE A 314 15.51 7.22 -8.01
N ARG A 315 14.62 7.93 -8.68
CA ARG A 315 14.90 8.52 -10.01
C ARG A 315 16.06 9.51 -9.98
N HIS A 316 16.16 10.33 -8.94
CA HIS A 316 17.29 11.22 -8.77
C HIS A 316 18.62 10.46 -8.55
N GLY A 317 18.60 9.36 -7.79
CA GLY A 317 19.73 8.44 -7.69
C GLY A 317 20.09 7.79 -9.01
N TYR A 318 19.08 7.35 -9.77
CA TYR A 318 19.26 6.77 -11.11
C TYR A 318 19.91 7.79 -12.08
N LYS A 319 19.46 9.05 -12.05
CA LYS A 319 20.05 10.17 -12.83
C LYS A 319 21.52 10.39 -12.47
N LEU A 320 21.90 10.19 -11.22
CA LEU A 320 23.30 10.28 -10.75
C LEU A 320 24.14 9.04 -11.09
N GLY A 321 23.57 8.07 -11.81
CA GLY A 321 24.28 6.85 -12.24
C GLY A 321 24.11 5.66 -11.30
N ARG A 322 23.35 5.79 -10.21
CA ARG A 322 23.10 4.67 -9.29
C ARG A 322 22.03 3.72 -9.87
N LYS A 323 22.46 2.53 -10.29
CA LYS A 323 21.62 1.52 -10.96
C LYS A 323 21.16 0.37 -10.05
N ALA A 324 21.30 0.51 -8.74
CA ALA A 324 20.92 -0.48 -7.75
C ALA A 324 20.30 0.19 -6.52
N PRO A 325 19.46 -0.50 -5.74
CA PRO A 325 18.84 0.01 -4.53
C PRO A 325 19.86 0.66 -3.57
N PHE A 326 19.53 1.84 -3.06
CA PHE A 326 20.41 2.64 -2.22
C PHE A 326 19.67 3.47 -1.17
N PHE A 327 18.44 3.92 -1.50
CA PHE A 327 17.71 4.91 -0.72
C PHE A 327 17.38 4.43 0.69
N HIS A 328 17.00 3.15 0.84
CA HIS A 328 16.73 2.52 2.13
C HIS A 328 17.92 2.55 3.09
N LYS A 329 19.16 2.61 2.58
CA LYS A 329 20.37 2.65 3.40
C LYS A 329 20.53 3.97 4.16
N LEU A 330 19.91 5.04 3.67
CA LEU A 330 19.95 6.37 4.29
C LEU A 330 19.10 6.45 5.58
N VAL A 331 18.27 5.46 5.85
CA VAL A 331 17.48 5.41 7.10
C VAL A 331 18.37 5.42 8.33
N ALA A 332 19.46 4.68 8.32
CA ALA A 332 20.42 4.66 9.43
C ALA A 332 21.07 6.03 9.67
N ASP A 333 21.42 6.75 8.59
CA ASP A 333 21.95 8.12 8.69
C ASP A 333 20.92 9.09 9.26
N LEU A 334 19.65 8.97 8.84
CA LEU A 334 18.55 9.77 9.39
C LEU A 334 18.31 9.48 10.88
N VAL A 335 18.36 8.21 11.29
CA VAL A 335 18.25 7.82 12.71
C VAL A 335 19.37 8.42 13.54
N ALA A 336 20.59 8.47 13.01
CA ALA A 336 21.72 9.10 13.69
C ALA A 336 21.48 10.61 13.93
N GLU A 337 20.87 11.30 12.98
CA GLU A 337 20.62 12.75 13.06
C GLU A 337 19.36 13.12 13.86
N MET A 338 18.27 12.34 13.71
CA MET A 338 16.95 12.70 14.25
C MET A 338 16.42 11.73 15.31
N GLY A 339 17.01 10.56 15.48
CA GLY A 339 16.52 9.52 16.39
C GLY A 339 16.54 9.90 17.87
N ALA A 340 17.39 10.83 18.29
CA ALA A 340 17.41 11.35 19.65
C ALA A 340 16.18 12.22 19.94
N ALA A 341 15.72 13.03 18.98
CA ALA A 341 14.53 13.86 19.11
C ALA A 341 13.24 13.05 18.91
N TYR A 342 13.29 12.01 18.10
CA TYR A 342 12.16 11.16 17.72
C TYR A 342 12.50 9.68 17.94
N PRO A 343 12.40 9.16 19.18
CA PRO A 343 12.74 7.76 19.51
C PRO A 343 11.97 6.73 18.68
N GLU A 344 10.72 7.05 18.28
CA GLU A 344 9.89 6.23 17.43
C GLU A 344 10.51 5.94 16.06
N LEU A 345 11.34 6.85 15.56
CA LEU A 345 12.09 6.62 14.31
C LEU A 345 13.14 5.52 14.49
N LYS A 346 13.84 5.54 15.64
CA LYS A 346 14.84 4.52 15.97
C LYS A 346 14.21 3.16 16.18
N GLU A 347 13.07 3.11 16.87
CA GLU A 347 12.32 1.87 17.10
C GLU A 347 11.80 1.25 15.80
N ALA A 348 11.39 2.09 14.86
CA ALA A 348 10.86 1.67 13.57
C ALA A 348 11.93 1.48 12.47
N GLU A 349 13.21 1.73 12.73
CA GLU A 349 14.29 1.68 11.74
C GLU A 349 14.28 0.42 10.87
N PRO A 350 14.19 -0.81 11.43
CA PRO A 350 14.18 -2.03 10.60
C PRO A 350 12.99 -2.05 9.65
N ARG A 351 11.79 -1.69 10.12
CA ARG A 351 10.57 -1.66 9.31
C ARG A 351 10.63 -0.60 8.21
N VAL A 352 11.09 0.61 8.54
CA VAL A 352 11.24 1.70 7.57
C VAL A 352 12.20 1.28 6.46
N THR A 353 13.34 0.70 6.83
CA THR A 353 14.35 0.19 5.90
C THR A 353 13.78 -0.87 4.97
N ASP A 354 13.03 -1.84 5.51
CA ASP A 354 12.43 -2.92 4.72
C ASP A 354 11.35 -2.41 3.76
N VAL A 355 10.48 -1.52 4.20
CA VAL A 355 9.43 -0.94 3.35
C VAL A 355 10.04 -0.16 2.18
N LEU A 356 11.05 0.67 2.46
CA LEU A 356 11.74 1.43 1.41
C LEU A 356 12.50 0.51 0.46
N ARG A 357 13.21 -0.49 0.98
CA ARG A 357 13.94 -1.46 0.15
C ARG A 357 13.01 -2.19 -0.81
N GLN A 358 11.86 -2.69 -0.34
CA GLN A 358 10.91 -3.41 -1.19
C GLN A 358 10.30 -2.52 -2.28
N GLU A 359 9.92 -1.27 -1.97
CA GLU A 359 9.41 -0.34 -2.99
C GLU A 359 10.50 0.05 -3.98
N GLU A 360 11.73 0.20 -3.51
CA GLU A 360 12.91 0.51 -4.31
C GLU A 360 13.24 -0.63 -5.29
N GLU A 361 13.31 -1.88 -4.80
CA GLU A 361 13.54 -3.07 -5.61
C GLU A 361 12.50 -3.22 -6.71
N ARG A 362 11.19 -3.07 -6.36
CA ARG A 362 10.10 -3.12 -7.35
C ARG A 362 10.21 -2.02 -8.40
N PHE A 363 10.63 -0.83 -8.03
CA PHE A 363 10.76 0.27 -8.98
C PHE A 363 11.99 0.08 -9.88
N PHE A 364 13.09 -0.48 -9.36
CA PHE A 364 14.27 -0.80 -10.16
C PHE A 364 14.00 -1.87 -11.23
N GLU A 365 13.03 -2.76 -11.05
CA GLU A 365 12.60 -3.72 -12.09
C GLU A 365 12.03 -3.03 -13.33
N THR A 366 11.46 -1.84 -13.20
CA THR A 366 10.71 -1.15 -14.27
C THR A 366 11.31 0.19 -14.69
N ILE A 367 12.14 0.84 -13.84
CA ILE A 367 12.62 2.21 -14.07
C ILE A 367 13.46 2.32 -15.36
N GLU A 368 14.34 1.37 -15.63
CA GLU A 368 15.23 1.43 -16.79
C GLU A 368 14.45 1.39 -18.10
N HIS A 369 13.48 0.49 -18.17
CA HIS A 369 12.63 0.35 -19.34
C HIS A 369 11.67 1.53 -19.51
N GLY A 370 11.05 2.00 -18.43
CA GLY A 370 10.19 3.18 -18.43
C GLY A 370 10.93 4.46 -18.83
N MET A 371 12.15 4.65 -18.31
CA MET A 371 13.01 5.77 -18.71
C MET A 371 13.40 5.70 -20.18
N SER A 372 13.74 4.51 -20.70
CA SER A 372 14.05 4.33 -22.11
C SER A 372 12.88 4.71 -23.03
N ILE A 373 11.66 4.32 -22.65
CA ILE A 373 10.43 4.70 -23.40
C ILE A 373 10.22 6.22 -23.38
N LEU A 374 10.35 6.83 -22.19
CA LEU A 374 10.16 8.27 -22.02
C LEU A 374 11.21 9.07 -22.78
N GLU A 375 12.47 8.68 -22.72
CA GLU A 375 13.57 9.34 -23.42
C GLU A 375 13.43 9.23 -24.94
N ALA A 376 13.01 8.07 -25.45
CA ALA A 376 12.73 7.89 -26.88
C ALA A 376 11.60 8.82 -27.35
N ALA A 377 10.50 8.88 -26.58
CA ALA A 377 9.35 9.74 -26.91
C ALA A 377 9.72 11.23 -26.86
N LEU A 378 10.54 11.64 -25.89
CA LEU A 378 11.02 13.03 -25.79
C LEU A 378 11.97 13.38 -26.93
N ALA A 379 12.80 12.44 -27.39
CA ALA A 379 13.68 12.64 -28.55
C ALA A 379 12.87 12.78 -29.87
N GLU A 380 11.82 11.97 -30.03
CA GLU A 380 10.89 12.07 -31.16
C GLU A 380 10.12 13.41 -31.14
N LEU A 381 9.68 13.81 -29.97
CA LEU A 381 8.97 15.08 -29.76
C LEU A 381 9.85 16.29 -30.07
N ASP A 382 11.10 16.26 -29.64
CA ASP A 382 12.09 17.31 -29.89
C ASP A 382 12.41 17.40 -31.40
N ALA A 383 12.60 16.26 -32.07
CA ALA A 383 12.80 16.19 -33.52
C ALA A 383 11.59 16.74 -34.31
N ALA A 384 10.38 16.60 -33.79
CA ALA A 384 9.14 17.15 -34.36
C ALA A 384 8.89 18.62 -33.97
N GLY A 385 9.73 19.21 -33.12
CA GLY A 385 9.55 20.58 -32.61
C GLY A 385 8.36 20.74 -31.64
N GLY A 386 7.84 19.62 -31.12
CA GLY A 386 6.75 19.60 -30.15
C GLY A 386 7.22 19.96 -28.73
N LYS A 387 6.27 20.43 -27.89
CA LYS A 387 6.56 20.81 -26.49
C LYS A 387 5.60 20.17 -25.49
N THR A 388 4.76 19.25 -25.92
CA THR A 388 3.79 18.59 -25.04
C THR A 388 3.83 17.09 -25.29
N LEU A 389 4.16 16.34 -24.22
CA LEU A 389 4.15 14.87 -24.23
C LEU A 389 2.72 14.36 -24.20
N ASP A 390 2.43 13.32 -24.98
CA ASP A 390 1.11 12.66 -25.05
C ASP A 390 0.69 12.09 -23.68
N GLY A 391 -0.54 12.42 -23.26
CA GLY A 391 -1.11 11.96 -22.00
C GLY A 391 -1.40 10.46 -21.94
N GLU A 392 -1.71 9.81 -23.08
CA GLU A 392 -1.86 8.35 -23.15
C GLU A 392 -0.53 7.63 -22.89
N LEU A 393 0.56 8.18 -23.39
CA LEU A 393 1.90 7.66 -23.09
C LEU A 393 2.26 7.86 -21.60
N ALA A 394 1.93 9.03 -21.04
CA ALA A 394 2.11 9.28 -19.61
C ALA A 394 1.29 8.32 -18.75
N PHE A 395 0.05 8.01 -19.18
CA PHE A 395 -0.80 6.99 -18.54
C PHE A 395 -0.18 5.59 -18.63
N LYS A 396 0.32 5.19 -19.79
CA LYS A 396 1.00 3.90 -19.95
C LYS A 396 2.24 3.78 -19.05
N LEU A 397 3.03 4.85 -18.92
CA LEU A 397 4.16 4.91 -17.99
C LEU A 397 3.70 4.77 -16.55
N HIS A 398 2.57 5.38 -16.18
CA HIS A 398 1.99 5.28 -14.84
C HIS A 398 1.45 3.88 -14.56
N ASP A 399 0.61 3.35 -15.43
CA ASP A 399 -0.14 2.10 -15.20
C ASP A 399 0.76 0.85 -15.31
N THR A 400 1.63 0.81 -16.33
CA THR A 400 2.43 -0.38 -16.64
C THR A 400 3.80 -0.35 -15.98
N TYR A 401 4.46 0.80 -15.93
CA TYR A 401 5.84 0.92 -15.44
C TYR A 401 5.93 1.60 -14.07
N GLY A 402 4.80 2.02 -13.52
CA GLY A 402 4.74 2.61 -12.20
C GLY A 402 5.43 3.98 -12.08
N PHE A 403 5.48 4.74 -13.17
CA PHE A 403 5.92 6.14 -13.17
C PHE A 403 4.76 7.04 -12.76
N PRO A 404 4.74 7.64 -11.58
CA PRO A 404 3.77 8.67 -11.27
C PRO A 404 3.80 9.80 -12.28
N LEU A 405 2.65 10.44 -12.53
CA LEU A 405 2.54 11.52 -13.52
C LEU A 405 3.57 12.63 -13.27
N ASP A 406 3.74 13.05 -12.03
CA ASP A 406 4.69 14.09 -11.65
C ASP A 406 6.15 13.68 -11.88
N LEU A 407 6.47 12.37 -11.81
CA LEU A 407 7.81 11.89 -12.16
C LEU A 407 8.05 12.06 -13.67
N THR A 408 7.06 11.73 -14.48
CA THR A 408 7.08 11.98 -15.93
C THR A 408 7.15 13.48 -16.22
N ALA A 409 6.35 14.29 -15.53
CA ALA A 409 6.36 15.74 -15.65
C ALA A 409 7.70 16.37 -15.23
N ASP A 410 8.35 15.87 -14.17
CA ASP A 410 9.70 16.33 -13.76
C ASP A 410 10.75 16.10 -14.86
N VAL A 411 10.72 14.91 -15.49
CA VAL A 411 11.63 14.60 -16.61
C VAL A 411 11.36 15.51 -17.80
N CYS A 412 10.08 15.73 -18.12
CA CYS A 412 9.66 16.62 -19.20
C CYS A 412 10.09 18.07 -18.95
N ARG A 413 9.89 18.57 -17.72
CA ARG A 413 10.26 19.93 -17.32
C ARG A 413 11.77 20.19 -17.47
N GLU A 414 12.63 19.23 -17.15
CA GLU A 414 14.08 19.33 -17.33
C GLU A 414 14.48 19.57 -18.80
N ARG A 415 13.59 19.23 -19.74
CA ARG A 415 13.78 19.42 -21.19
C ARG A 415 12.88 20.54 -21.78
N GLY A 416 12.19 21.31 -20.94
CA GLY A 416 11.26 22.36 -21.38
C GLY A 416 10.01 21.83 -22.07
N VAL A 417 9.57 20.59 -21.73
CA VAL A 417 8.39 19.92 -22.25
C VAL A 417 7.31 19.89 -21.16
N THR A 418 6.04 20.02 -21.53
CA THR A 418 4.87 19.82 -20.68
C THR A 418 4.24 18.46 -20.94
N VAL A 419 3.34 18.01 -20.07
CA VAL A 419 2.54 16.78 -20.25
C VAL A 419 1.10 17.15 -20.54
N ASP A 420 0.41 16.43 -21.42
CA ASP A 420 -1.04 16.55 -21.65
C ASP A 420 -1.79 15.88 -20.48
N GLU A 421 -1.97 16.64 -19.39
CA GLU A 421 -2.65 16.16 -18.18
C GLU A 421 -4.13 15.83 -18.42
N PRO A 422 -4.92 16.62 -19.21
CA PRO A 422 -6.30 16.25 -19.51
C PRO A 422 -6.42 14.88 -20.18
N ALA A 423 -5.58 14.56 -21.15
CA ALA A 423 -5.60 13.24 -21.81
C ALA A 423 -5.18 12.11 -20.85
N PHE A 424 -4.24 12.38 -19.92
CA PHE A 424 -3.90 11.45 -18.85
C PHE A 424 -5.08 11.18 -17.91
N ASP A 425 -5.79 12.23 -17.49
CA ASP A 425 -6.95 12.12 -16.60
C ASP A 425 -8.10 11.35 -17.24
N ASP A 426 -8.34 11.55 -18.52
CA ASP A 426 -9.33 10.79 -19.30
C ASP A 426 -8.97 9.30 -19.37
N ALA A 427 -7.70 8.96 -19.55
CA ALA A 427 -7.23 7.58 -19.54
C ALA A 427 -7.41 6.93 -18.15
N MET A 428 -7.10 7.66 -17.09
CA MET A 428 -7.32 7.23 -15.70
C MET A 428 -8.81 7.03 -15.40
N ALA A 429 -9.69 7.90 -15.92
CA ALA A 429 -11.13 7.78 -15.73
C ALA A 429 -11.67 6.50 -16.42
N ARG A 430 -11.24 6.22 -17.64
CA ARG A 430 -11.61 4.98 -18.38
C ARG A 430 -11.18 3.73 -17.60
N GLN A 431 -9.98 3.70 -17.04
CA GLN A 431 -9.49 2.57 -16.24
C GLN A 431 -10.36 2.36 -14.99
N ARG A 432 -10.69 3.45 -14.25
CA ARG A 432 -11.56 3.39 -13.07
C ARG A 432 -12.95 2.87 -13.40
N GLU A 433 -13.52 3.27 -14.54
CA GLU A 433 -14.82 2.81 -15.00
C GLU A 433 -14.81 1.32 -15.33
N GLN A 434 -13.76 0.84 -16.02
CA GLN A 434 -13.56 -0.59 -16.31
C GLN A 434 -13.40 -1.40 -15.00
N ALA A 435 -12.65 -0.90 -14.01
CA ALA A 435 -12.50 -1.54 -12.72
C ALA A 435 -13.82 -1.58 -11.93
N ARG A 436 -14.65 -0.51 -12.01
CA ARG A 436 -15.99 -0.49 -11.39
C ARG A 436 -16.97 -1.44 -12.08
N ALA A 437 -16.93 -1.54 -13.41
CA ALA A 437 -17.78 -2.46 -14.17
C ALA A 437 -17.45 -3.94 -13.88
N ALA A 438 -16.21 -4.25 -13.52
CA ALA A 438 -15.79 -5.59 -13.11
C ALA A 438 -16.21 -5.94 -11.67
N GLY A 439 -16.47 -4.94 -10.82
CA GLY A 439 -16.96 -5.09 -9.45
C GLY A 439 -18.48 -5.08 -9.41
N LYS A 440 -19.11 -6.25 -9.29
CA LYS A 440 -20.56 -6.36 -9.05
C LYS A 440 -20.92 -5.89 -7.62
N PHE A 441 -20.95 -4.58 -7.39
CA PHE A 441 -21.62 -4.01 -6.22
C PHE A 441 -23.00 -3.51 -6.67
N LYS A 442 -24.05 -4.24 -6.25
CA LYS A 442 -25.41 -3.71 -6.24
C LYS A 442 -25.51 -2.73 -5.08
N ALA A 443 -25.31 -1.45 -5.33
CA ALA A 443 -25.73 -0.42 -4.42
C ALA A 443 -27.26 -0.41 -4.38
N THR A 444 -27.85 -0.56 -3.21
CA THR A 444 -29.26 -0.24 -2.93
C THR A 444 -29.40 1.29 -3.10
N GLN A 445 -29.77 1.75 -4.27
CA GLN A 445 -30.03 3.17 -4.50
C GLN A 445 -31.32 3.55 -3.81
N GLY A 446 -31.19 4.42 -2.78
CA GLY A 446 -32.13 5.42 -2.32
C GLY A 446 -33.61 5.04 -2.29
N LEU A 447 -34.02 4.14 -1.37
CA LEU A 447 -35.43 4.06 -0.99
C LEU A 447 -35.77 5.35 -0.21
N GLU A 448 -36.76 6.12 -0.67
CA GLU A 448 -37.24 7.29 0.06
C GLU A 448 -38.13 6.82 1.22
N TYR A 449 -37.70 7.07 2.43
CA TYR A 449 -38.44 6.80 3.67
C TYR A 449 -38.50 8.03 4.54
N THR A 450 -39.73 8.42 4.92
CA THR A 450 -39.99 9.61 5.76
C THR A 450 -40.63 9.30 7.11
N GLY A 451 -40.67 8.00 7.48
CA GLY A 451 -41.27 7.51 8.71
C GLY A 451 -40.37 7.58 9.95
N ALA A 452 -40.83 6.96 11.02
CA ALA A 452 -40.06 6.88 12.27
C ALA A 452 -38.86 5.94 12.13
N LYS A 453 -37.82 6.16 12.97
CA LYS A 453 -36.64 5.29 13.07
C LYS A 453 -37.04 3.87 13.54
N THR A 454 -36.25 2.90 13.12
CA THR A 454 -36.38 1.52 13.61
C THR A 454 -35.67 1.37 14.96
N THR A 455 -36.34 0.74 15.96
CA THR A 455 -35.73 0.38 17.22
C THR A 455 -35.10 -1.01 17.11
N PHE A 456 -33.77 -1.08 17.30
CA PHE A 456 -33.02 -2.34 17.22
C PHE A 456 -32.91 -3.02 18.59
N HIS A 457 -33.34 -4.29 18.67
CA HIS A 457 -33.30 -5.14 19.88
C HIS A 457 -32.27 -6.27 19.80
N GLY A 458 -31.64 -6.46 18.64
CA GLY A 458 -30.85 -7.64 18.32
C GLY A 458 -29.52 -7.81 19.04
N TYR A 459 -29.19 -6.98 20.04
CA TYR A 459 -28.06 -7.26 20.93
C TYR A 459 -28.41 -8.27 21.99
N GLU A 460 -29.68 -8.30 22.44
CA GLU A 460 -30.15 -9.11 23.56
C GLU A 460 -31.21 -10.13 23.12
N GLU A 461 -31.98 -9.80 22.08
CA GLU A 461 -33.13 -10.60 21.62
C GLU A 461 -32.89 -11.20 20.24
N ILE A 462 -33.31 -12.44 20.04
CA ILE A 462 -33.29 -13.15 18.76
C ILE A 462 -34.63 -13.14 18.05
N ALA A 463 -35.71 -12.74 18.77
CA ALA A 463 -37.06 -12.60 18.24
C ALA A 463 -37.77 -11.43 18.93
N PHE A 464 -38.70 -10.80 18.20
CA PHE A 464 -39.56 -9.74 18.70
C PHE A 464 -41.01 -10.01 18.21
N ASP A 465 -41.98 -10.14 19.11
CA ASP A 465 -43.29 -10.63 18.78
C ASP A 465 -44.26 -9.59 18.18
N ASP A 466 -44.15 -8.35 18.54
CA ASP A 466 -45.09 -7.28 18.19
C ASP A 466 -44.53 -6.23 17.21
N ALA A 467 -43.66 -6.65 16.26
CA ALA A 467 -43.11 -5.76 15.27
C ALA A 467 -44.17 -5.31 14.25
N LYS A 468 -44.33 -4.01 14.08
CA LYS A 468 -45.28 -3.44 13.13
C LYS A 468 -44.60 -3.09 11.80
N VAL A 469 -45.21 -3.51 10.70
CA VAL A 469 -44.79 -3.11 9.36
C VAL A 469 -45.14 -1.64 9.13
N VAL A 470 -44.12 -0.81 8.96
CA VAL A 470 -44.27 0.64 8.77
C VAL A 470 -44.10 1.06 7.32
N ALA A 471 -43.37 0.30 6.50
CA ALA A 471 -43.28 0.51 5.06
C ALA A 471 -42.96 -0.78 4.32
N LEU A 472 -43.38 -0.83 3.05
CA LEU A 472 -43.14 -1.93 2.12
C LEU A 472 -42.64 -1.34 0.79
N TYR A 473 -41.66 -1.99 0.16
CA TYR A 473 -41.12 -1.60 -1.15
C TYR A 473 -41.00 -2.84 -2.05
N VAL A 474 -41.48 -2.71 -3.28
CA VAL A 474 -41.30 -3.69 -4.36
C VAL A 474 -40.61 -2.97 -5.52
N GLU A 475 -39.50 -3.53 -6.01
CA GLU A 475 -38.68 -2.92 -7.09
C GLU A 475 -38.32 -1.44 -6.84
N GLY A 476 -38.13 -1.06 -5.57
CA GLY A 476 -37.78 0.30 -5.18
C GLY A 476 -38.99 1.26 -5.01
N ALA A 477 -40.19 0.86 -5.37
CA ALA A 477 -41.39 1.66 -5.20
C ALA A 477 -42.11 1.33 -3.89
N SER A 478 -42.60 2.35 -3.17
CA SER A 478 -43.41 2.17 -1.97
C SER A 478 -44.79 1.58 -2.33
N VAL A 479 -45.19 0.51 -1.63
CA VAL A 479 -46.46 -0.19 -1.85
C VAL A 479 -47.22 -0.37 -0.53
N GLY A 480 -48.54 -0.52 -0.62
CA GLY A 480 -49.38 -0.77 0.56
C GLY A 480 -49.44 -2.24 0.97
N GLU A 481 -49.21 -3.15 0.04
CA GLU A 481 -49.25 -4.61 0.27
C GLU A 481 -48.28 -5.36 -0.63
N VAL A 482 -47.85 -6.56 -0.17
CA VAL A 482 -47.05 -7.54 -0.92
C VAL A 482 -47.75 -8.88 -0.90
N LYS A 483 -47.68 -9.62 -2.00
CA LYS A 483 -48.33 -10.94 -2.16
C LYS A 483 -47.33 -12.06 -2.21
N ALA A 484 -47.80 -13.28 -1.89
CA ALA A 484 -46.95 -14.48 -1.96
C ALA A 484 -46.26 -14.63 -3.33
N GLY A 485 -44.94 -14.91 -3.34
CA GLY A 485 -44.07 -14.98 -4.49
C GLY A 485 -43.41 -13.67 -4.88
N GLU A 486 -43.73 -12.54 -4.23
CA GLU A 486 -43.12 -11.26 -4.51
C GLU A 486 -41.90 -11.02 -3.60
N SER A 487 -40.81 -10.52 -4.18
CA SER A 487 -39.66 -10.01 -3.46
C SER A 487 -39.92 -8.60 -3.02
N ALA A 488 -39.61 -8.29 -1.75
CA ALA A 488 -39.86 -6.98 -1.18
C ALA A 488 -38.80 -6.57 -0.14
N VAL A 489 -38.85 -5.27 0.24
CA VAL A 489 -38.16 -4.74 1.40
C VAL A 489 -39.21 -4.35 2.44
N VAL A 490 -39.13 -4.95 3.63
CA VAL A 490 -40.04 -4.70 4.74
C VAL A 490 -39.31 -3.82 5.77
N VAL A 491 -39.91 -2.68 6.14
CA VAL A 491 -39.44 -1.82 7.22
C VAL A 491 -40.33 -2.01 8.44
N LEU A 492 -39.71 -2.30 9.59
CA LEU A 492 -40.39 -2.50 10.88
C LEU A 492 -40.07 -1.35 11.83
N ASP A 493 -40.98 -1.06 12.75
CA ASP A 493 -40.76 -0.12 13.86
C ASP A 493 -39.77 -0.67 14.91
N HIS A 494 -39.82 -1.99 15.15
CA HIS A 494 -38.95 -2.75 16.06
C HIS A 494 -38.39 -4.00 15.37
N THR A 495 -37.11 -4.30 15.59
CA THR A 495 -36.51 -5.49 14.97
C THR A 495 -35.36 -6.08 15.77
N PRO A 496 -35.23 -7.42 15.85
CA PRO A 496 -34.00 -8.07 16.32
C PRO A 496 -32.94 -8.26 15.23
N PHE A 497 -33.24 -7.92 13.98
CA PHE A 497 -32.35 -8.13 12.83
C PHE A 497 -31.24 -7.06 12.77
N TYR A 498 -30.00 -7.49 12.81
CA TYR A 498 -28.83 -6.65 12.59
C TYR A 498 -28.72 -6.30 11.10
N ALA A 499 -28.71 -5.03 10.80
CA ALA A 499 -28.46 -4.57 9.42
C ALA A 499 -26.96 -4.53 9.12
N GLU A 500 -26.54 -4.92 7.91
CA GLU A 500 -25.16 -4.90 7.48
C GLU A 500 -24.48 -3.58 7.83
N SER A 501 -23.40 -3.68 8.61
CA SER A 501 -22.61 -2.53 9.05
C SER A 501 -21.24 -2.98 9.57
N GLY A 502 -20.22 -2.14 9.44
CA GLY A 502 -18.89 -2.38 10.00
C GLY A 502 -18.21 -3.68 9.52
N GLY A 503 -18.59 -4.16 8.33
CA GLY A 503 -18.09 -5.42 7.76
C GLY A 503 -18.81 -6.68 8.23
N GLN A 504 -19.75 -6.61 9.18
CA GLN A 504 -20.62 -7.72 9.53
C GLN A 504 -21.84 -7.74 8.60
N VAL A 505 -22.13 -8.90 7.99
CA VAL A 505 -23.32 -9.11 7.14
C VAL A 505 -24.62 -8.95 7.91
N GLY A 506 -25.70 -8.62 7.19
CA GLY A 506 -27.06 -8.57 7.74
C GLY A 506 -27.58 -9.94 8.16
N ASP A 507 -28.51 -9.92 9.11
CA ASP A 507 -29.17 -11.15 9.54
C ASP A 507 -30.18 -11.67 8.52
N GLN A 508 -30.38 -12.96 8.60
CA GLN A 508 -31.41 -13.68 7.89
C GLN A 508 -32.41 -14.25 8.91
N GLY A 509 -33.61 -14.53 8.46
CA GLY A 509 -34.65 -15.10 9.31
C GLY A 509 -36.04 -15.00 8.71
N VAL A 510 -37.04 -14.82 9.56
CA VAL A 510 -38.46 -14.85 9.13
C VAL A 510 -39.27 -13.75 9.84
N LEU A 511 -40.13 -13.08 9.06
CA LEU A 511 -41.24 -12.28 9.61
C LEU A 511 -42.53 -13.05 9.39
N ALA A 512 -43.25 -13.35 10.45
CA ALA A 512 -44.45 -14.20 10.35
C ALA A 512 -45.57 -13.76 11.29
N ASN A 513 -46.81 -14.02 10.88
CA ASN A 513 -47.99 -14.03 11.73
C ASN A 513 -48.87 -15.22 11.36
N ALA A 514 -50.10 -15.27 11.88
CA ALA A 514 -51.01 -16.41 11.63
C ALA A 514 -51.32 -16.64 10.13
N ALA A 515 -51.23 -15.64 9.29
CA ALA A 515 -51.62 -15.67 7.88
C ALA A 515 -50.46 -15.46 6.89
N THR A 516 -49.34 -14.96 7.34
CA THR A 516 -48.25 -14.54 6.46
C THR A 516 -46.89 -15.06 6.92
N ARG A 517 -46.03 -15.37 5.95
CA ARG A 517 -44.65 -15.77 6.19
C ARG A 517 -43.76 -15.12 5.14
N PHE A 518 -42.86 -14.23 5.59
CA PHE A 518 -41.85 -13.53 4.76
C PHE A 518 -40.47 -14.04 5.15
N ALA A 519 -39.76 -14.62 4.19
CA ALA A 519 -38.40 -15.09 4.38
C ALA A 519 -37.41 -13.93 4.15
N VAL A 520 -36.68 -13.56 5.19
CA VAL A 520 -35.65 -12.51 5.11
C VAL A 520 -34.32 -13.14 4.69
N GLY A 521 -33.87 -12.80 3.48
CA GLY A 521 -32.60 -13.26 2.94
C GLY A 521 -31.42 -12.33 3.24
N ASP A 522 -31.68 -11.07 3.56
CA ASP A 522 -30.67 -10.08 3.95
C ASP A 522 -31.31 -8.91 4.71
N THR A 523 -30.50 -8.22 5.49
CA THR A 523 -30.92 -7.06 6.27
C THR A 523 -29.95 -5.90 6.04
N LEU A 524 -30.45 -4.81 5.47
CA LEU A 524 -29.65 -3.65 5.06
C LEU A 524 -30.23 -2.37 5.66
N LYS A 525 -29.38 -1.33 5.76
CA LYS A 525 -29.87 -0.01 6.14
C LYS A 525 -30.55 0.69 4.96
N VAL A 526 -31.78 1.13 5.12
CA VAL A 526 -32.46 2.03 4.19
C VAL A 526 -31.97 3.47 4.41
N GLN A 527 -31.80 3.86 5.68
CA GLN A 527 -31.18 5.09 6.15
C GLN A 527 -30.39 4.79 7.43
N ALA A 528 -29.68 5.78 7.96
CA ALA A 528 -28.80 5.60 9.13
C ALA A 528 -29.46 4.80 10.28
N ASP A 529 -30.72 5.08 10.61
CA ASP A 529 -31.46 4.48 11.72
C ASP A 529 -32.74 3.77 11.25
N VAL A 530 -32.80 3.32 9.99
CA VAL A 530 -33.94 2.62 9.39
C VAL A 530 -33.45 1.30 8.77
N ILE A 531 -33.98 0.19 9.25
CA ILE A 531 -33.59 -1.15 8.87
C ILE A 531 -34.61 -1.73 7.89
N GLY A 532 -34.13 -2.18 6.74
CA GLY A 532 -34.89 -2.85 5.70
C GLY A 532 -34.60 -4.34 5.66
N HIS A 533 -35.62 -5.16 5.75
CA HIS A 533 -35.57 -6.60 5.67
C HIS A 533 -35.86 -7.01 4.22
N HIS A 534 -34.85 -7.46 3.52
CA HIS A 534 -34.91 -7.86 2.11
C HIS A 534 -35.22 -9.35 2.00
N GLY A 535 -36.25 -9.71 1.25
CA GLY A 535 -36.64 -11.10 1.13
C GLY A 535 -37.81 -11.34 0.20
N GLU A 536 -38.46 -12.48 0.38
CA GLU A 536 -39.59 -12.91 -0.42
C GLU A 536 -40.77 -13.32 0.49
N LEU A 537 -41.98 -12.92 0.12
CA LEU A 537 -43.21 -13.38 0.79
C LEU A 537 -43.54 -14.78 0.33
N GLU A 538 -43.33 -15.77 1.18
CA GLU A 538 -43.60 -17.18 0.87
C GLU A 538 -45.10 -17.52 0.97
N GLN A 539 -45.82 -16.87 1.88
CA GLN A 539 -47.22 -17.19 2.16
C GLN A 539 -48.02 -15.95 2.53
N GLY A 540 -49.24 -15.86 2.02
CA GLY A 540 -50.24 -14.87 2.39
C GLY A 540 -50.11 -13.51 1.68
N THR A 541 -50.59 -12.47 2.33
CA THR A 541 -50.45 -11.05 1.90
C THR A 541 -50.02 -10.22 3.09
N LEU A 542 -48.94 -9.50 2.96
CA LEU A 542 -48.38 -8.63 3.99
C LEU A 542 -48.74 -7.18 3.68
N LYS A 543 -49.26 -6.44 4.65
CA LYS A 543 -49.69 -5.04 4.49
C LYS A 543 -49.00 -4.09 5.46
N VAL A 544 -48.89 -2.84 5.07
CA VAL A 544 -48.47 -1.78 6.00
C VAL A 544 -49.47 -1.70 7.15
N GLY A 545 -48.97 -1.73 8.38
CA GLY A 545 -49.74 -1.75 9.60
C GLY A 545 -49.93 -3.14 10.21
N ASP A 546 -49.60 -4.21 9.49
CA ASP A 546 -49.65 -5.56 10.04
C ASP A 546 -48.62 -5.73 11.16
N VAL A 547 -48.93 -6.55 12.15
CA VAL A 547 -48.04 -6.96 13.22
C VAL A 547 -47.52 -8.34 12.91
N VAL A 548 -46.20 -8.49 13.03
CA VAL A 548 -45.49 -9.72 12.75
C VAL A 548 -44.53 -10.05 13.90
N ARG A 549 -44.29 -11.33 14.11
CA ARG A 549 -43.15 -11.82 14.88
C ARG A 549 -41.94 -11.78 13.96
N ALA A 550 -40.92 -11.04 14.34
CA ALA A 550 -39.65 -10.99 13.67
C ALA A 550 -38.66 -11.90 14.40
N GLU A 551 -38.11 -12.91 13.71
CA GLU A 551 -37.25 -13.93 14.31
C GLU A 551 -36.02 -14.18 13.39
N ILE A 552 -34.83 -14.01 13.92
CA ILE A 552 -33.59 -14.24 13.18
C ILE A 552 -33.22 -15.73 13.15
N ASP A 553 -32.39 -16.13 12.17
CA ASP A 553 -31.68 -17.41 12.21
C ASP A 553 -30.61 -17.36 13.32
N ALA A 554 -30.97 -17.85 14.49
CA ALA A 554 -30.13 -17.83 15.69
C ALA A 554 -28.80 -18.59 15.48
N ALA A 555 -28.81 -19.68 14.72
CA ALA A 555 -27.63 -20.50 14.47
C ALA A 555 -26.63 -19.75 13.55
N ARG A 556 -27.15 -19.09 12.52
CA ARG A 556 -26.37 -18.24 11.64
C ARG A 556 -25.79 -17.03 12.37
N ARG A 557 -26.61 -16.33 13.16
CA ARG A 557 -26.17 -15.19 13.99
C ARG A 557 -25.06 -15.61 14.98
N ALA A 558 -25.20 -16.76 15.65
CA ALA A 558 -24.23 -17.26 16.59
C ALA A 558 -22.86 -17.50 15.92
N ARG A 559 -22.84 -18.09 14.71
CA ARG A 559 -21.61 -18.26 13.94
C ARG A 559 -20.99 -16.91 13.52
N THR A 560 -21.82 -15.99 13.03
CA THR A 560 -21.38 -14.63 12.67
C THR A 560 -20.78 -13.90 13.87
N ALA A 561 -21.42 -13.97 15.04
CA ALA A 561 -20.91 -13.35 16.27
C ALA A 561 -19.57 -13.96 16.73
N ARG A 562 -19.37 -15.28 16.58
CA ARG A 562 -18.07 -15.94 16.85
C ARG A 562 -16.99 -15.41 15.94
N ASN A 563 -17.24 -15.36 14.63
CA ASN A 563 -16.30 -14.84 13.64
C ASN A 563 -16.00 -13.36 13.87
N HIS A 564 -16.99 -12.54 14.22
CA HIS A 564 -16.80 -11.13 14.52
C HIS A 564 -15.93 -10.93 15.78
N SER A 565 -16.24 -11.64 16.84
CA SER A 565 -15.47 -11.59 18.08
C SER A 565 -14.02 -12.05 17.88
N ALA A 566 -13.84 -13.13 17.10
CA ALA A 566 -12.50 -13.59 16.73
C ALA A 566 -11.71 -12.56 15.90
N THR A 567 -12.40 -11.76 15.09
CA THR A 567 -11.75 -10.70 14.27
C THR A 567 -11.07 -9.66 15.17
N HIS A 568 -11.69 -9.25 16.27
CA HIS A 568 -11.08 -8.32 17.22
C HIS A 568 -9.85 -8.91 17.92
N LEU A 569 -9.92 -10.16 18.36
CA LEU A 569 -8.78 -10.86 18.95
C LEU A 569 -7.66 -11.05 17.94
N MET A 570 -7.98 -11.40 16.71
CA MET A 570 -7.02 -11.55 15.60
C MET A 570 -6.37 -10.23 15.24
N HIS A 571 -7.14 -9.14 15.14
CA HIS A 571 -6.58 -7.79 14.88
C HIS A 571 -5.54 -7.42 15.93
N LYS A 572 -5.86 -7.57 17.20
CA LYS A 572 -4.93 -7.31 18.30
C LYS A 572 -3.70 -8.22 18.24
N ALA A 573 -3.89 -9.52 17.99
CA ALA A 573 -2.80 -10.48 17.85
C ALA A 573 -1.87 -10.15 16.66
N LEU A 574 -2.44 -9.77 15.51
CA LEU A 574 -1.65 -9.31 14.36
C LEU A 574 -0.81 -8.08 14.70
N ARG A 575 -1.36 -7.12 15.44
CA ARG A 575 -0.59 -5.95 15.90
C ARG A 575 0.54 -6.33 16.87
N ASP A 576 0.30 -7.27 17.76
CA ASP A 576 1.31 -7.71 18.72
C ASP A 576 2.44 -8.52 18.07
N VAL A 577 2.14 -9.28 17.01
CA VAL A 577 3.13 -10.10 16.28
C VAL A 577 3.87 -9.30 15.22
N LEU A 578 3.17 -8.47 14.44
CA LEU A 578 3.72 -7.78 13.26
C LEU A 578 4.08 -6.32 13.54
N GLY A 579 3.48 -5.70 14.56
CA GLY A 579 3.73 -4.32 14.95
C GLY A 579 2.51 -3.40 14.87
N SER A 580 2.62 -2.24 15.52
CA SER A 580 1.53 -1.26 15.67
C SER A 580 1.03 -0.63 14.35
N HIS A 581 1.78 -0.78 13.25
CA HIS A 581 1.37 -0.31 11.91
C HIS A 581 0.21 -1.11 11.31
N VAL A 582 -0.08 -2.31 11.84
CA VAL A 582 -1.23 -3.10 11.41
C VAL A 582 -2.51 -2.31 11.71
N GLN A 583 -3.20 -1.90 10.66
CA GLN A 583 -4.47 -1.18 10.70
C GLN A 583 -5.45 -1.85 9.75
N GLN A 584 -6.70 -1.96 10.16
CA GLN A 584 -7.75 -2.47 9.31
C GLN A 584 -7.91 -1.62 8.05
N LYS A 585 -7.99 -2.28 6.89
CA LYS A 585 -8.30 -1.68 5.58
C LYS A 585 -9.61 -2.17 5.00
N GLY A 586 -10.11 -3.29 5.49
CA GLY A 586 -11.40 -3.86 5.17
C GLY A 586 -11.71 -5.05 6.07
N SER A 587 -12.97 -5.36 6.22
CA SER A 587 -13.45 -6.52 6.95
C SER A 587 -14.70 -7.07 6.29
N LEU A 588 -14.87 -8.39 6.33
CA LEU A 588 -16.10 -9.07 6.00
C LEU A 588 -16.27 -10.22 6.99
N VAL A 589 -17.38 -10.21 7.71
CA VAL A 589 -17.70 -11.20 8.72
C VAL A 589 -19.06 -11.79 8.42
N ASP A 590 -19.11 -13.09 8.16
CA ASP A 590 -20.31 -13.87 7.94
C ASP A 590 -20.35 -15.13 8.81
N ALA A 591 -21.34 -15.99 8.60
CA ALA A 591 -21.50 -17.22 9.38
C ALA A 591 -20.41 -18.28 9.06
N ASP A 592 -19.77 -18.19 7.91
CA ASP A 592 -18.83 -19.20 7.43
C ASP A 592 -17.39 -18.85 7.80
N LYS A 593 -17.02 -17.58 7.70
CA LYS A 593 -15.65 -17.09 7.93
C LYS A 593 -15.58 -15.62 8.31
N THR A 594 -14.42 -15.19 8.74
CA THR A 594 -14.02 -13.79 8.77
C THR A 594 -12.91 -13.54 7.78
N ARG A 595 -12.97 -12.40 7.10
CA ARG A 595 -11.94 -11.86 6.23
C ARG A 595 -11.48 -10.52 6.76
N PHE A 596 -10.19 -10.39 6.95
CA PHE A 596 -9.59 -9.18 7.51
C PHE A 596 -8.47 -8.69 6.60
N ASP A 597 -8.64 -7.49 6.05
CA ASP A 597 -7.66 -6.81 5.21
C ASP A 597 -6.94 -5.75 6.05
N PHE A 598 -5.62 -5.75 6.04
CA PHE A 598 -4.83 -4.89 6.90
C PHE A 598 -3.54 -4.40 6.24
N ALA A 599 -3.03 -3.28 6.75
CA ALA A 599 -1.79 -2.69 6.28
C ALA A 599 -0.59 -3.52 6.74
N HIS A 600 0.11 -4.15 5.80
CA HIS A 600 1.39 -4.83 6.02
C HIS A 600 2.09 -5.05 4.68
N ASN A 601 3.41 -4.93 4.66
CA ASN A 601 4.21 -4.87 3.43
C ASN A 601 4.77 -6.22 2.96
N ALA A 602 4.75 -7.26 3.80
CA ALA A 602 5.32 -8.57 3.50
C ALA A 602 4.28 -9.69 3.68
N PRO A 603 4.42 -10.84 2.99
CA PRO A 603 3.69 -12.06 3.34
C PRO A 603 3.96 -12.47 4.79
N LEU A 604 2.93 -12.96 5.48
CA LEU A 604 3.12 -13.54 6.80
C LEU A 604 3.86 -14.88 6.66
N THR A 605 4.83 -15.08 7.52
CA THR A 605 5.51 -16.38 7.65
C THR A 605 4.61 -17.40 8.36
N ASP A 606 4.86 -18.68 8.14
CA ASP A 606 4.14 -19.75 8.84
C ASP A 606 4.28 -19.64 10.36
N ASP A 607 5.41 -19.13 10.86
CA ASP A 607 5.63 -18.88 12.28
C ASP A 607 4.77 -17.74 12.82
N GLU A 608 4.65 -16.66 12.09
CA GLU A 608 3.78 -15.52 12.46
C GLU A 608 2.32 -15.95 12.47
N ILE A 609 1.86 -16.70 11.46
CA ILE A 609 0.51 -17.26 11.41
C ILE A 609 0.26 -18.15 12.64
N ARG A 610 1.18 -19.08 12.95
CA ARG A 610 1.06 -19.95 14.15
C ARG A 610 1.02 -19.16 15.45
N ARG A 611 1.83 -18.10 15.56
CA ARG A 611 1.84 -17.22 16.74
C ARG A 611 0.52 -16.47 16.90
N VAL A 612 -0.04 -15.91 15.82
CA VAL A 612 -1.35 -15.25 15.84
C VAL A 612 -2.44 -16.23 16.27
N GLU A 613 -2.48 -17.43 15.68
CA GLU A 613 -3.44 -18.48 16.06
C GLU A 613 -3.31 -18.88 17.54
N ALA A 614 -2.08 -19.04 18.01
CA ALA A 614 -1.83 -19.40 19.41
C ALA A 614 -2.34 -18.33 20.38
N ILE A 615 -2.05 -17.06 20.11
CA ILE A 615 -2.50 -15.93 20.93
C ILE A 615 -4.03 -15.85 20.97
N VAL A 616 -4.69 -15.97 19.80
CA VAL A 616 -6.17 -15.92 19.75
C VAL A 616 -6.78 -17.10 20.49
N ASN A 617 -6.29 -18.32 20.28
CA ASN A 617 -6.81 -19.51 20.97
C ASN A 617 -6.53 -19.48 22.48
N GLU A 618 -5.43 -18.87 22.93
CA GLU A 618 -5.17 -18.62 24.36
C GLU A 618 -6.25 -17.72 24.97
N GLN A 619 -6.64 -16.65 24.28
CA GLN A 619 -7.73 -15.78 24.72
C GLN A 619 -9.09 -16.50 24.71
N VAL A 620 -9.34 -17.38 23.74
CA VAL A 620 -10.53 -18.24 23.73
C VAL A 620 -10.55 -19.17 24.96
N LEU A 621 -9.42 -19.82 25.26
CA LEU A 621 -9.31 -20.73 26.40
C LEU A 621 -9.41 -20.01 27.75
N ALA A 622 -8.98 -18.75 27.83
CA ALA A 622 -9.13 -17.90 29.00
C ALA A 622 -10.60 -17.64 29.39
N ASN A 623 -11.52 -17.81 28.43
CA ASN A 623 -12.97 -17.68 28.62
C ASN A 623 -13.35 -16.37 29.36
N ALA A 624 -12.73 -15.25 29.00
CA ALA A 624 -12.98 -13.94 29.56
C ALA A 624 -14.37 -13.41 29.16
N PRO A 625 -15.07 -12.66 30.03
CA PRO A 625 -16.34 -12.03 29.67
C PRO A 625 -16.15 -10.94 28.62
N GLY A 626 -17.07 -10.86 27.66
CA GLY A 626 -17.22 -9.72 26.77
C GLY A 626 -18.01 -8.62 27.47
N ILE A 627 -17.45 -7.44 27.61
CA ILE A 627 -18.07 -6.31 28.29
C ILE A 627 -18.32 -5.21 27.26
N VAL A 628 -19.56 -4.76 27.19
CA VAL A 628 -19.97 -3.67 26.31
C VAL A 628 -20.36 -2.47 27.16
N ARG A 629 -19.86 -1.28 26.76
CA ARG A 629 -20.21 0.00 27.38
C ARG A 629 -20.50 1.04 26.31
N VAL A 630 -21.52 1.84 26.56
CA VAL A 630 -21.80 3.04 25.76
C VAL A 630 -21.25 4.24 26.50
N MET A 631 -20.43 5.04 25.85
CA MET A 631 -19.78 6.22 26.45
C MET A 631 -19.46 7.25 25.39
N PRO A 632 -19.15 8.51 25.77
CA PRO A 632 -18.67 9.53 24.86
C PRO A 632 -17.40 9.06 24.10
N TYR A 633 -17.30 9.42 22.81
CA TYR A 633 -16.18 9.02 21.95
C TYR A 633 -14.82 9.40 22.56
N ASP A 634 -14.69 10.62 23.07
CA ASP A 634 -13.42 11.08 23.67
C ASP A 634 -13.01 10.27 24.90
N ASP A 635 -13.96 9.86 25.72
CA ASP A 635 -13.68 9.03 26.91
C ASP A 635 -13.28 7.61 26.50
N ALA A 636 -13.88 7.07 25.44
CA ALA A 636 -13.51 5.79 24.90
C ALA A 636 -12.06 5.77 24.38
N VAL A 637 -11.68 6.79 23.61
CA VAL A 637 -10.31 6.91 23.06
C VAL A 637 -9.30 7.17 24.17
N LYS A 638 -9.58 8.05 25.14
CA LYS A 638 -8.75 8.27 26.33
C LYS A 638 -8.59 7.01 27.18
N GLY A 639 -9.63 6.17 27.22
CA GLY A 639 -9.62 4.87 27.89
C GLY A 639 -8.86 3.78 27.11
N GLY A 640 -8.22 4.12 26.01
CA GLY A 640 -7.41 3.21 25.19
C GLY A 640 -8.22 2.33 24.23
N ALA A 641 -9.49 2.68 23.95
CA ALA A 641 -10.26 1.99 22.93
C ALA A 641 -9.71 2.31 21.54
N MET A 642 -9.52 1.28 20.72
CA MET A 642 -9.07 1.42 19.35
C MET A 642 -10.25 1.85 18.47
N ALA A 643 -10.12 3.02 17.84
CA ALA A 643 -11.03 3.50 16.82
C ALA A 643 -10.51 3.10 15.44
N LEU A 644 -11.38 2.60 14.57
CA LEU A 644 -11.02 2.28 13.19
C LEU A 644 -10.84 3.57 12.39
N PHE A 645 -9.75 3.64 11.67
CA PHE A 645 -9.40 4.82 10.89
C PHE A 645 -10.37 5.00 9.69
N GLY A 646 -10.99 6.19 9.60
CA GLY A 646 -11.88 6.54 8.48
C GLY A 646 -13.36 6.28 8.71
N GLU A 647 -13.76 5.72 9.84
CA GLU A 647 -15.17 5.63 10.22
C GLU A 647 -15.65 6.92 10.92
N LYS A 648 -16.89 7.32 10.64
CA LYS A 648 -17.54 8.44 11.32
C LYS A 648 -18.27 7.89 12.53
N TYR A 649 -17.79 8.24 13.71
CA TYR A 649 -18.42 7.91 14.97
C TYR A 649 -19.35 9.06 15.41
N GLY A 650 -20.45 8.73 16.09
CA GLY A 650 -21.29 9.71 16.77
C GLY A 650 -20.66 10.19 18.08
N ASP A 651 -21.36 11.10 18.77
CA ASP A 651 -20.92 11.62 20.08
C ASP A 651 -20.83 10.53 21.15
N GLU A 652 -21.69 9.52 21.06
CA GLU A 652 -21.67 8.32 21.88
C GLU A 652 -21.27 7.10 21.04
N VAL A 653 -20.39 6.28 21.60
CA VAL A 653 -19.84 5.08 20.95
C VAL A 653 -19.99 3.84 21.83
N ARG A 654 -20.15 2.70 21.18
CA ARG A 654 -20.17 1.40 21.82
C ARG A 654 -18.75 0.83 21.88
N VAL A 655 -18.21 0.67 23.09
CA VAL A 655 -16.89 0.09 23.36
C VAL A 655 -17.06 -1.38 23.74
N LEU A 656 -16.37 -2.27 23.04
CA LEU A 656 -16.26 -3.67 23.34
C LEU A 656 -14.92 -3.97 24.00
N ASP A 657 -14.97 -4.48 25.23
CA ASP A 657 -13.84 -5.12 25.92
C ASP A 657 -13.98 -6.63 25.78
N LEU A 658 -13.09 -7.28 25.05
CA LEU A 658 -13.12 -8.73 24.81
C LEU A 658 -11.71 -9.32 24.98
N GLY A 659 -11.48 -10.04 26.10
CA GLY A 659 -10.15 -10.52 26.43
C GLY A 659 -9.15 -9.36 26.52
N PHE A 660 -8.10 -9.40 25.71
CA PHE A 660 -7.07 -8.36 25.66
C PHE A 660 -7.33 -7.26 24.59
N SER A 661 -8.46 -7.35 23.86
CA SER A 661 -8.87 -6.35 22.87
C SER A 661 -9.88 -5.37 23.45
N ARG A 662 -9.70 -4.09 23.15
CA ARG A 662 -10.64 -3.00 23.45
C ARG A 662 -10.83 -2.16 22.21
N GLU A 663 -12.01 -2.23 21.60
CA GLU A 663 -12.27 -1.58 20.31
C GLU A 663 -13.66 -0.94 20.27
N LEU A 664 -13.83 0.08 19.43
CA LEU A 664 -15.13 0.65 19.08
C LEU A 664 -15.83 -0.30 18.11
N CYS A 665 -16.97 -0.87 18.51
CA CYS A 665 -17.70 -1.80 17.63
C CYS A 665 -19.21 -1.81 17.90
N GLY A 666 -20.00 -1.58 16.83
CA GLY A 666 -21.45 -1.66 16.84
C GLY A 666 -22.01 -3.05 16.45
N GLY A 667 -21.15 -4.04 16.20
CA GLY A 667 -21.56 -5.38 15.78
C GLY A 667 -22.09 -6.29 16.89
N THR A 668 -22.44 -7.51 16.51
CA THR A 668 -22.89 -8.55 17.46
C THR A 668 -21.73 -9.46 17.86
N HIS A 669 -21.63 -9.77 19.15
CA HIS A 669 -20.51 -10.49 19.73
C HIS A 669 -20.94 -11.63 20.65
N VAL A 670 -20.00 -12.51 20.93
CA VAL A 670 -20.18 -13.57 21.96
C VAL A 670 -20.15 -12.95 23.35
N HIS A 671 -20.78 -13.62 24.30
CA HIS A 671 -20.79 -13.19 25.71
C HIS A 671 -19.46 -13.47 26.42
N ARG A 672 -18.73 -14.47 25.99
CA ARG A 672 -17.43 -14.87 26.53
C ARG A 672 -16.50 -15.29 25.40
N THR A 673 -15.21 -15.08 25.58
CA THR A 673 -14.22 -15.48 24.55
C THR A 673 -14.24 -16.98 24.26
N GLY A 674 -14.59 -17.82 25.25
CA GLY A 674 -14.75 -19.27 25.08
C GLY A 674 -15.85 -19.68 24.12
N ASP A 675 -16.87 -18.86 23.93
CA ASP A 675 -17.97 -19.13 23.00
C ASP A 675 -17.53 -19.13 21.53
N ILE A 676 -16.35 -18.53 21.22
CA ILE A 676 -15.75 -18.55 19.89
C ILE A 676 -15.41 -19.97 19.46
N GLY A 677 -14.97 -20.81 20.41
CA GLY A 677 -14.44 -22.14 20.10
C GLY A 677 -13.10 -22.09 19.40
N LEU A 678 -12.72 -23.15 18.69
CA LEU A 678 -11.46 -23.19 17.96
C LEU A 678 -11.37 -22.07 16.92
N PHE A 679 -10.27 -21.37 16.90
CA PHE A 679 -9.92 -20.37 15.88
C PHE A 679 -8.82 -20.91 14.94
N LYS A 680 -9.01 -20.81 13.64
CA LYS A 680 -8.04 -21.25 12.64
C LYS A 680 -7.94 -20.28 11.46
N ILE A 681 -6.73 -19.84 11.11
CA ILE A 681 -6.43 -19.12 9.88
C ILE A 681 -6.36 -20.15 8.74
N VAL A 682 -7.12 -19.91 7.67
CA VAL A 682 -7.23 -20.83 6.53
C VAL A 682 -6.61 -20.30 5.24
N ALA A 683 -6.41 -18.97 5.16
CA ALA A 683 -5.75 -18.34 4.02
C ALA A 683 -5.04 -17.04 4.42
N GLU A 684 -3.95 -16.76 3.76
CA GLU A 684 -3.20 -15.50 3.81
C GLU A 684 -2.76 -15.12 2.41
N GLY A 685 -2.85 -13.83 2.05
CA GLY A 685 -2.44 -13.37 0.73
C GLY A 685 -2.44 -11.86 0.57
N GLY A 686 -1.80 -11.38 -0.51
CA GLY A 686 -1.83 -9.97 -0.89
C GLY A 686 -3.10 -9.61 -1.64
N VAL A 687 -3.67 -8.43 -1.34
CA VAL A 687 -4.86 -7.88 -2.02
C VAL A 687 -4.47 -6.71 -2.89
N ALA A 688 -3.63 -5.84 -2.36
CA ALA A 688 -3.08 -4.68 -3.04
C ALA A 688 -1.67 -4.39 -2.49
N ALA A 689 -0.98 -3.43 -3.07
CA ALA A 689 0.31 -3.01 -2.56
C ALA A 689 0.19 -2.53 -1.10
N GLY A 690 0.94 -3.17 -0.20
CA GLY A 690 0.92 -2.86 1.22
C GLY A 690 -0.35 -3.30 1.97
N ILE A 691 -1.22 -4.10 1.36
CA ILE A 691 -2.42 -4.64 2.01
C ILE A 691 -2.39 -6.16 1.93
N ARG A 692 -2.42 -6.79 3.10
CA ARG A 692 -2.53 -8.24 3.26
C ARG A 692 -3.95 -8.61 3.69
N ARG A 693 -4.36 -9.81 3.35
CA ARG A 693 -5.64 -10.42 3.73
C ARG A 693 -5.41 -11.70 4.49
N VAL A 694 -6.11 -11.85 5.60
CA VAL A 694 -6.21 -13.11 6.34
C VAL A 694 -7.67 -13.53 6.33
N GLU A 695 -7.92 -14.81 6.03
CA GLU A 695 -9.22 -15.45 6.22
C GLU A 695 -9.12 -16.47 7.36
N ALA A 696 -10.10 -16.42 8.27
CA ALA A 696 -10.13 -17.30 9.42
C ALA A 696 -11.55 -17.83 9.67
N ILE A 697 -11.63 -18.94 10.35
CA ILE A 697 -12.86 -19.66 10.72
C ILE A 697 -12.87 -19.99 12.21
N THR A 698 -14.06 -20.13 12.79
CA THR A 698 -14.24 -20.38 14.21
C THR A 698 -15.19 -21.52 14.49
N GLY A 699 -15.20 -21.98 15.73
CA GLY A 699 -16.19 -22.93 16.28
C GLY A 699 -16.32 -24.22 15.48
N ASP A 700 -17.53 -24.57 15.14
CA ASP A 700 -17.86 -25.78 14.39
C ASP A 700 -17.27 -25.83 12.98
N ASN A 701 -17.10 -24.65 12.31
CA ASN A 701 -16.43 -24.56 11.00
C ASN A 701 -14.94 -24.92 11.13
N ALA A 702 -14.26 -24.41 12.17
CA ALA A 702 -12.86 -24.73 12.42
C ALA A 702 -12.65 -26.20 12.79
N VAL A 703 -13.55 -26.78 13.61
CA VAL A 703 -13.51 -28.21 13.96
C VAL A 703 -13.68 -29.08 12.72
N ARG A 704 -14.69 -28.81 11.87
CA ARG A 704 -14.86 -29.52 10.60
C ARG A 704 -13.67 -29.42 9.67
N TYR A 705 -13.05 -28.25 9.59
CA TYR A 705 -11.86 -28.04 8.79
C TYR A 705 -10.68 -28.91 9.26
N VAL A 706 -10.42 -28.95 10.57
CA VAL A 706 -9.36 -29.78 11.16
C VAL A 706 -9.65 -31.26 10.96
N GLN A 707 -10.89 -31.69 11.14
CA GLN A 707 -11.30 -33.09 10.89
C GLN A 707 -11.10 -33.48 9.41
N ALA A 708 -11.42 -32.57 8.48
CA ALA A 708 -11.20 -32.81 7.06
C ALA A 708 -9.69 -32.89 6.71
N LEU A 709 -8.86 -32.09 7.35
CA LEU A 709 -7.40 -32.19 7.20
C LEU A 709 -6.88 -33.51 7.74
N ASP A 710 -7.31 -33.92 8.92
CA ASP A 710 -6.95 -35.22 9.52
C ASP A 710 -7.35 -36.38 8.62
N ALA A 711 -8.58 -36.36 8.10
CA ALA A 711 -9.07 -37.39 7.17
C ALA A 711 -8.21 -37.45 5.88
N ARG A 712 -7.79 -36.29 5.33
CA ARG A 712 -6.92 -36.26 4.16
C ARG A 712 -5.52 -36.83 4.45
N VAL A 713 -4.95 -36.51 5.61
CA VAL A 713 -3.65 -37.05 6.03
C VAL A 713 -3.73 -38.56 6.21
N ASN A 714 -4.79 -39.05 6.86
CA ASN A 714 -5.03 -40.48 7.04
C ASN A 714 -5.20 -41.20 5.70
N ALA A 715 -5.98 -40.63 4.76
CA ALA A 715 -6.16 -41.18 3.43
C ALA A 715 -4.85 -41.24 2.63
N ALA A 716 -4.04 -40.18 2.70
CA ALA A 716 -2.73 -40.14 2.04
C ALA A 716 -1.76 -41.20 2.63
N ALA A 717 -1.75 -41.33 3.95
CA ALA A 717 -0.96 -42.37 4.62
C ALA A 717 -1.40 -43.77 4.22
N ALA A 718 -2.72 -44.03 4.20
CA ALA A 718 -3.29 -45.29 3.78
C ALA A 718 -2.93 -45.64 2.32
N ALA A 719 -2.98 -44.67 1.41
CA ALA A 719 -2.60 -44.86 0.01
C ALA A 719 -1.12 -45.29 -0.14
N LEU A 720 -0.27 -44.82 0.75
CA LEU A 720 1.16 -45.19 0.80
C LEU A 720 1.46 -46.36 1.74
N LYS A 721 0.45 -47.00 2.32
CA LYS A 721 0.57 -48.10 3.29
C LYS A 721 1.47 -47.71 4.47
N ALA A 722 1.31 -46.51 5.00
CA ALA A 722 2.09 -45.97 6.11
C ALA A 722 1.16 -45.49 7.24
N GLN A 723 1.71 -45.32 8.44
CA GLN A 723 1.01 -44.55 9.49
C GLN A 723 1.14 -43.05 9.19
N PRO A 724 0.17 -42.21 9.65
CA PRO A 724 0.23 -40.75 9.47
C PRO A 724 1.56 -40.14 9.96
N SER A 725 2.09 -40.61 11.06
CA SER A 725 3.38 -40.16 11.63
C SER A 725 4.60 -40.48 10.73
N GLU A 726 4.50 -41.48 9.88
CA GLU A 726 5.55 -41.97 8.99
C GLU A 726 5.38 -41.46 7.54
N LEU A 727 4.35 -40.68 7.27
CA LEU A 727 3.93 -40.28 5.91
C LEU A 727 5.08 -39.62 5.14
N LEU A 728 5.78 -38.65 5.73
CA LEU A 728 6.90 -37.92 5.10
C LEU A 728 8.06 -38.85 4.79
N GLN A 729 8.40 -39.77 5.71
CA GLN A 729 9.45 -40.78 5.49
C GLN A 729 9.07 -41.69 4.33
N ARG A 730 7.81 -42.13 4.27
CA ARG A 730 7.31 -42.98 3.21
C ARG A 730 7.31 -42.29 1.83
N ILE A 731 6.93 -41.02 1.78
CA ILE A 731 7.03 -40.22 0.55
C ILE A 731 8.49 -40.17 0.08
N GLY A 732 9.42 -39.91 0.98
CA GLY A 732 10.87 -39.93 0.66
C GLY A 732 11.34 -41.27 0.10
N GLN A 733 10.95 -42.38 0.71
CA GLN A 733 11.28 -43.73 0.22
C GLN A 733 10.71 -43.98 -1.19
N VAL A 734 9.47 -43.58 -1.46
CA VAL A 734 8.86 -43.71 -2.79
C VAL A 734 9.61 -42.90 -3.83
N GLN A 735 9.98 -41.65 -3.49
CA GLN A 735 10.78 -40.81 -4.38
C GLN A 735 12.16 -41.40 -4.70
N ASP A 736 12.85 -41.95 -3.70
CA ASP A 736 14.14 -42.62 -3.91
C ASP A 736 13.99 -43.90 -4.72
N GLN A 737 12.91 -44.66 -4.51
CA GLN A 737 12.58 -45.83 -5.30
C GLN A 737 12.30 -45.49 -6.76
N VAL A 738 11.56 -44.42 -7.04
CA VAL A 738 11.31 -43.94 -8.40
C VAL A 738 12.64 -43.58 -9.09
N LYS A 739 13.49 -42.79 -8.43
CA LYS A 739 14.85 -42.46 -8.97
C LYS A 739 15.69 -43.68 -9.26
N SER A 740 15.66 -44.71 -8.38
CA SER A 740 16.37 -45.95 -8.57
C SER A 740 15.84 -46.74 -9.76
N LEU A 741 14.51 -46.84 -9.89
CA LEU A 741 13.88 -47.51 -11.02
C LEU A 741 14.12 -46.80 -12.34
N GLU A 742 14.11 -45.49 -12.38
CA GLU A 742 14.47 -44.70 -13.57
C GLU A 742 15.92 -44.97 -14.02
N LYS A 743 16.86 -45.03 -13.05
CA LYS A 743 18.25 -45.35 -13.32
C LYS A 743 18.42 -46.77 -13.84
N GLU A 744 17.74 -47.74 -13.22
CA GLU A 744 17.78 -49.15 -13.64
C GLU A 744 17.15 -49.33 -15.03
N LEU A 745 16.02 -48.65 -15.30
CA LEU A 745 15.38 -48.66 -16.62
C LEU A 745 16.33 -48.08 -17.70
N GLY A 746 17.03 -46.98 -17.37
CA GLY A 746 18.04 -46.40 -18.26
C GLY A 746 19.19 -47.36 -18.54
N ALA A 747 19.70 -48.06 -17.49
CA ALA A 747 20.75 -49.06 -17.64
C ALA A 747 20.30 -50.27 -18.47
N LEU A 748 19.08 -50.75 -18.26
CA LEU A 748 18.48 -51.86 -19.01
C LEU A 748 18.28 -51.49 -20.50
N LYS A 749 17.78 -50.29 -20.77
CA LYS A 749 17.65 -49.77 -22.15
C LYS A 749 19.00 -49.69 -22.86
N SER A 750 20.03 -49.20 -22.15
CA SER A 750 21.41 -49.12 -22.70
C SER A 750 21.99 -50.49 -22.96
N LYS A 751 21.76 -51.47 -22.07
CA LYS A 751 22.17 -52.86 -22.27
C LYS A 751 21.50 -53.51 -23.52
N LEU A 752 20.19 -53.29 -23.62
CA LEU A 752 19.40 -53.80 -24.75
C LEU A 752 19.93 -53.24 -26.09
N ALA A 753 20.10 -51.94 -26.14
CA ALA A 753 20.64 -51.26 -27.32
C ALA A 753 22.08 -51.71 -27.68
N SER A 754 22.93 -51.98 -26.66
CA SER A 754 24.29 -52.48 -26.89
C SER A 754 24.27 -53.92 -27.49
N SER A 755 23.39 -54.78 -26.98
CA SER A 755 23.22 -56.15 -27.49
C SER A 755 22.69 -56.11 -28.95
N GLN A 756 21.69 -55.30 -29.22
CA GLN A 756 21.19 -55.11 -30.57
C GLN A 756 22.25 -54.50 -31.50
N GLY A 757 23.06 -53.54 -30.96
CA GLY A 757 24.16 -52.95 -31.70
C GLY A 757 25.21 -53.92 -32.15
N ASP A 758 25.51 -54.97 -31.35
CA ASP A 758 26.46 -56.03 -31.71
C ASP A 758 25.95 -56.93 -32.86
N GLU A 759 24.69 -57.22 -32.92
CA GLU A 759 24.03 -57.92 -34.00
C GLU A 759 24.00 -57.06 -35.28
N LEU A 760 23.83 -55.72 -35.16
CA LEU A 760 23.76 -54.79 -36.25
C LEU A 760 25.09 -54.65 -37.03
N VAL A 761 26.23 -54.91 -36.45
CA VAL A 761 27.54 -54.96 -37.12
C VAL A 761 27.53 -55.95 -38.29
N GLN A 762 26.83 -57.08 -38.13
CA GLN A 762 26.69 -58.10 -39.18
C GLN A 762 25.77 -57.67 -40.34
N GLN A 763 24.95 -56.66 -40.13
CA GLN A 763 24.05 -56.13 -41.18
C GLN A 763 24.67 -55.00 -42.00
N ALA A 764 25.88 -54.58 -41.65
CA ALA A 764 26.59 -53.54 -42.39
C ALA A 764 27.00 -54.06 -43.76
N VAL A 765 26.77 -53.28 -44.79
CA VAL A 765 27.09 -53.63 -46.19
C VAL A 765 28.26 -52.75 -46.65
N GLU A 766 29.33 -53.35 -47.17
CA GLU A 766 30.44 -52.59 -47.71
C GLU A 766 30.11 -52.01 -49.07
N VAL A 767 30.32 -50.73 -49.23
CA VAL A 767 30.13 -49.98 -50.49
C VAL A 767 31.32 -49.07 -50.70
N GLY A 768 32.12 -49.29 -51.73
CA GLY A 768 33.26 -48.44 -52.03
C GLY A 768 34.31 -48.32 -50.92
N GLY A 769 34.46 -49.32 -50.09
CA GLY A 769 35.36 -49.31 -48.89
C GLY A 769 34.80 -48.73 -47.65
N VAL A 770 33.50 -48.33 -47.66
CA VAL A 770 32.76 -47.75 -46.51
C VAL A 770 31.63 -48.72 -46.10
N HIS A 771 31.55 -49.08 -44.82
CA HIS A 771 30.45 -49.89 -44.28
C HIS A 771 29.20 -49.03 -44.08
N VAL A 772 28.12 -49.37 -44.77
CA VAL A 772 26.82 -48.66 -44.67
C VAL A 772 25.90 -49.48 -43.77
N LEU A 773 25.36 -48.87 -42.72
CA LEU A 773 24.41 -49.48 -41.82
C LEU A 773 23.23 -48.57 -41.62
N ALA A 774 22.01 -49.09 -41.86
CA ALA A 774 20.79 -48.41 -41.57
C ALA A 774 19.83 -49.35 -40.86
N ALA A 775 19.48 -49.06 -39.63
CA ALA A 775 18.69 -49.97 -38.81
C ALA A 775 17.83 -49.24 -37.76
N THR A 776 16.81 -49.95 -37.26
CA THR A 776 16.00 -49.47 -36.10
C THR A 776 16.48 -50.17 -34.83
N LEU A 777 16.56 -49.38 -33.76
CA LEU A 777 16.84 -49.88 -32.43
C LEU A 777 15.58 -49.70 -31.56
N ASP A 778 14.97 -50.79 -31.17
CA ASP A 778 13.75 -50.77 -30.40
C ASP A 778 14.00 -50.33 -28.95
N GLY A 779 13.18 -49.39 -28.44
CA GLY A 779 13.26 -48.90 -27.08
C GLY A 779 14.45 -47.99 -26.75
N ALA A 780 15.22 -47.53 -27.74
CA ALA A 780 16.33 -46.63 -27.58
C ALA A 780 15.88 -45.17 -27.56
N ASP A 781 16.36 -44.40 -26.61
CA ASP A 781 16.24 -42.94 -26.60
C ASP A 781 17.38 -42.28 -27.43
N ALA A 782 17.29 -40.98 -27.66
CA ALA A 782 18.27 -40.24 -28.45
C ALA A 782 19.70 -40.33 -27.90
N LYS A 783 19.88 -40.46 -26.60
CA LYS A 783 21.20 -40.64 -25.97
C LYS A 783 21.76 -42.03 -26.26
N THR A 784 20.93 -43.03 -26.10
CA THR A 784 21.29 -44.45 -26.38
C THR A 784 21.62 -44.67 -27.86
N LEU A 785 20.82 -44.05 -28.76
CA LEU A 785 21.13 -44.10 -30.21
C LEU A 785 22.51 -43.53 -30.51
N ARG A 786 22.85 -42.41 -29.88
CA ARG A 786 24.15 -41.72 -30.07
C ARG A 786 25.32 -42.57 -29.58
N GLU A 787 25.22 -43.10 -28.36
CA GLU A 787 26.24 -43.99 -27.79
C GLU A 787 26.44 -45.25 -28.65
N THR A 788 25.37 -45.78 -29.23
CA THR A 788 25.42 -46.95 -30.09
C THR A 788 26.08 -46.63 -31.44
N VAL A 789 25.75 -45.46 -32.03
CA VAL A 789 26.43 -45.02 -33.29
C VAL A 789 27.93 -44.85 -33.05
N ASP A 790 28.36 -44.23 -31.94
CA ASP A 790 29.79 -44.07 -31.65
C ASP A 790 30.50 -45.43 -31.51
N LYS A 791 29.91 -46.39 -30.79
CA LYS A 791 30.44 -47.75 -30.68
C LYS A 791 30.53 -48.49 -32.03
N LEU A 792 29.49 -48.28 -32.89
CA LEU A 792 29.46 -48.90 -34.22
C LEU A 792 30.53 -48.27 -35.12
N LYS A 793 30.77 -46.95 -35.05
CA LYS A 793 31.88 -46.28 -35.76
C LYS A 793 33.23 -46.88 -35.41
N ASP A 794 33.47 -47.12 -34.12
CA ASP A 794 34.73 -47.72 -33.63
C ASP A 794 34.91 -49.17 -34.12
N LYS A 795 33.84 -49.94 -34.20
CA LYS A 795 33.88 -51.34 -34.66
C LYS A 795 34.01 -51.44 -36.15
N LEU A 796 33.32 -50.63 -36.96
CA LEU A 796 33.29 -50.68 -38.42
C LEU A 796 34.47 -49.93 -39.06
N LYS A 797 35.14 -49.04 -38.31
CA LYS A 797 36.32 -48.24 -38.68
C LYS A 797 36.16 -47.29 -39.84
N SER A 798 35.53 -47.69 -40.96
CA SER A 798 35.12 -46.80 -42.08
C SER A 798 33.65 -47.05 -42.31
N ALA A 799 32.79 -46.06 -41.91
CA ALA A 799 31.35 -46.31 -41.88
C ALA A 799 30.49 -45.06 -42.06
N ALA A 800 29.32 -45.28 -42.64
CA ALA A 800 28.18 -44.36 -42.66
C ALA A 800 26.99 -45.08 -42.07
N ILE A 801 26.54 -44.61 -40.91
CA ILE A 801 25.55 -45.28 -40.05
C ILE A 801 24.35 -44.40 -39.87
N VAL A 802 23.14 -44.95 -39.98
CA VAL A 802 21.86 -44.31 -39.57
C VAL A 802 21.17 -45.26 -38.60
N LEU A 803 20.94 -44.82 -37.38
CA LEU A 803 20.08 -45.53 -36.43
C LEU A 803 18.83 -44.76 -36.18
N ALA A 804 17.73 -45.48 -36.06
CA ALA A 804 16.41 -44.92 -35.78
C ALA A 804 15.78 -45.59 -34.56
N ALA A 805 14.97 -44.89 -33.85
CA ALA A 805 14.06 -45.43 -32.82
C ALA A 805 12.68 -44.80 -32.97
N VAL A 806 11.67 -45.60 -32.63
CA VAL A 806 10.27 -45.14 -32.64
C VAL A 806 9.74 -45.19 -31.18
N ASP A 807 9.25 -44.03 -30.72
CA ASP A 807 8.62 -43.95 -29.38
C ASP A 807 7.38 -43.05 -29.50
N GLY A 808 6.23 -43.49 -29.00
CA GLY A 808 4.97 -42.75 -28.98
C GLY A 808 4.55 -42.16 -30.35
N GLY A 809 4.86 -42.85 -31.45
CA GLY A 809 4.54 -42.36 -32.81
C GLY A 809 5.51 -41.33 -33.38
N LYS A 810 6.57 -41.01 -32.68
CA LYS A 810 7.68 -40.13 -33.13
C LYS A 810 8.88 -40.97 -33.53
N VAL A 811 9.58 -40.56 -34.59
CA VAL A 811 10.82 -41.17 -35.04
C VAL A 811 11.98 -40.29 -34.57
N SER A 812 12.95 -40.89 -33.87
CA SER A 812 14.25 -40.28 -33.54
C SER A 812 15.30 -40.88 -34.45
N LEU A 813 16.11 -40.05 -35.10
CA LEU A 813 17.14 -40.45 -36.04
C LEU A 813 18.51 -39.92 -35.63
N ILE A 814 19.53 -40.76 -35.71
CA ILE A 814 20.94 -40.33 -35.58
C ILE A 814 21.73 -40.90 -36.72
N ALA A 815 22.54 -40.08 -37.37
CA ALA A 815 23.52 -40.48 -38.35
C ALA A 815 24.95 -40.22 -37.81
N GLY A 816 25.83 -41.19 -37.99
CA GLY A 816 27.25 -41.08 -37.68
C GLY A 816 28.08 -41.50 -38.89
N VAL A 817 29.09 -40.71 -39.19
CA VAL A 817 30.04 -41.00 -40.29
C VAL A 817 31.45 -40.88 -39.72
N THR A 818 32.31 -41.85 -40.09
CA THR A 818 33.72 -41.86 -39.70
C THR A 818 34.51 -40.74 -40.38
N ALA A 819 35.62 -40.30 -39.81
CA ALA A 819 36.37 -39.13 -40.30
C ALA A 819 36.87 -39.30 -41.76
N ASP A 820 37.21 -40.49 -42.15
CA ASP A 820 37.65 -40.83 -43.53
C ASP A 820 36.48 -40.74 -44.54
N ALA A 821 35.34 -41.33 -44.19
CA ALA A 821 34.14 -41.31 -45.00
C ALA A 821 33.44 -39.93 -45.02
N SER A 822 33.61 -39.11 -44.02
CA SER A 822 32.96 -37.77 -43.89
C SER A 822 33.40 -36.74 -44.94
N LYS A 823 34.50 -37.02 -45.62
CA LYS A 823 34.99 -36.22 -46.76
C LYS A 823 34.05 -36.29 -47.95
N LYS A 824 33.34 -37.41 -48.13
CA LYS A 824 32.42 -37.67 -49.24
C LYS A 824 30.95 -37.70 -48.77
N VAL A 825 30.69 -38.27 -47.59
CA VAL A 825 29.34 -38.47 -47.03
C VAL A 825 29.23 -37.73 -45.71
N LYS A 826 28.41 -36.67 -45.63
CA LYS A 826 28.24 -35.90 -44.39
C LYS A 826 27.06 -36.42 -43.60
N ALA A 827 27.22 -36.61 -42.31
CA ALA A 827 26.17 -37.14 -41.43
C ALA A 827 24.90 -36.24 -41.44
N GLY A 828 25.07 -34.91 -41.53
CA GLY A 828 23.95 -33.97 -41.64
C GLY A 828 23.08 -34.15 -42.86
N GLU A 829 23.69 -34.42 -44.02
CA GLU A 829 22.97 -34.69 -45.26
C GLU A 829 22.30 -36.06 -45.22
N LEU A 830 23.02 -37.05 -44.69
CA LEU A 830 22.54 -38.42 -44.54
C LEU A 830 21.33 -38.53 -43.60
N VAL A 831 21.38 -37.89 -42.43
CA VAL A 831 20.24 -37.90 -41.50
C VAL A 831 19.04 -37.18 -42.11
N ASN A 832 19.29 -36.09 -42.83
CA ASN A 832 18.22 -35.27 -43.43
C ASN A 832 17.53 -36.01 -44.60
N PHE A 833 18.28 -36.80 -45.37
CA PHE A 833 17.72 -37.69 -46.39
C PHE A 833 16.68 -38.66 -45.84
N VAL A 834 16.95 -39.25 -44.69
CA VAL A 834 16.00 -40.15 -44.01
C VAL A 834 14.86 -39.36 -43.37
N ALA A 835 15.20 -38.24 -42.71
CA ALA A 835 14.24 -37.42 -41.97
C ALA A 835 13.13 -36.87 -42.88
N GLN A 836 13.48 -36.40 -44.06
CA GLN A 836 12.51 -35.87 -45.03
C GLN A 836 11.45 -36.91 -45.44
N GLN A 837 11.83 -38.17 -45.51
CA GLN A 837 10.94 -39.28 -45.91
C GLN A 837 9.99 -39.71 -44.77
N VAL A 838 10.33 -39.39 -43.54
CA VAL A 838 9.51 -39.69 -42.34
C VAL A 838 8.85 -38.44 -41.75
N GLY A 839 8.69 -37.40 -42.59
CA GLY A 839 7.99 -36.16 -42.19
C GLY A 839 8.76 -35.30 -41.20
N GLY A 840 10.07 -35.24 -41.32
CA GLY A 840 10.91 -34.47 -40.41
C GLY A 840 12.05 -33.71 -41.09
N LYS A 841 12.86 -33.06 -40.30
CA LYS A 841 14.10 -32.37 -40.66
C LYS A 841 15.16 -32.61 -39.66
N GLY A 842 16.41 -32.60 -40.08
CA GLY A 842 17.54 -32.71 -39.19
C GLY A 842 18.81 -32.09 -39.76
N GLY A 843 19.85 -32.13 -38.96
CA GLY A 843 21.16 -31.62 -39.35
C GLY A 843 22.15 -31.81 -38.20
N GLY A 844 23.38 -31.41 -38.45
CA GLY A 844 24.46 -31.52 -37.47
C GLY A 844 25.82 -31.41 -38.12
N ARG A 845 26.85 -31.87 -37.44
CA ARG A 845 28.22 -31.85 -37.87
C ARG A 845 28.44 -32.92 -38.97
N PRO A 846 29.51 -32.84 -39.78
CA PRO A 846 29.81 -33.82 -40.80
C PRO A 846 29.98 -35.25 -40.26
N ASP A 847 30.39 -35.41 -38.99
CA ASP A 847 30.66 -36.69 -38.36
C ASP A 847 29.50 -37.26 -37.53
N MET A 848 28.55 -36.40 -37.13
CA MET A 848 27.40 -36.75 -36.29
C MET A 848 26.24 -35.79 -36.48
N ALA A 849 25.05 -36.29 -36.72
CA ALA A 849 23.86 -35.48 -36.91
C ALA A 849 22.59 -36.17 -36.36
N GLN A 850 21.60 -35.37 -35.98
CA GLN A 850 20.33 -35.83 -35.40
C GLN A 850 19.17 -35.30 -36.19
N ALA A 851 18.07 -36.05 -36.19
CA ALA A 851 16.82 -35.64 -36.79
C ALA A 851 15.63 -36.25 -36.05
N GLY A 852 14.45 -35.73 -36.28
CA GLY A 852 13.19 -36.33 -35.88
C GLY A 852 12.24 -36.49 -37.06
N GLY A 853 11.20 -37.30 -36.87
CA GLY A 853 10.11 -37.50 -37.87
C GLY A 853 8.80 -37.85 -37.19
N THR A 854 7.71 -37.70 -37.93
CA THR A 854 6.34 -37.91 -37.43
C THR A 854 5.63 -39.06 -38.12
N GLU A 855 6.27 -39.68 -39.11
CA GLU A 855 5.66 -40.74 -39.95
C GLU A 855 6.43 -42.06 -39.79
N PRO A 856 6.29 -42.80 -38.66
CA PRO A 856 7.06 -44.04 -38.41
C PRO A 856 6.77 -45.14 -39.43
N ALA A 857 5.59 -45.16 -40.04
CA ALA A 857 5.22 -46.16 -41.07
C ALA A 857 6.12 -46.09 -42.32
N LYS A 858 6.71 -44.95 -42.61
CA LYS A 858 7.63 -44.77 -43.75
C LYS A 858 9.08 -45.05 -43.42
N LEU A 859 9.42 -45.30 -42.15
CA LEU A 859 10.80 -45.50 -41.70
C LEU A 859 11.50 -46.69 -42.34
N PRO A 860 10.90 -47.87 -42.50
CA PRO A 860 11.57 -48.99 -43.15
C PRO A 860 12.00 -48.68 -44.61
N ALA A 861 11.15 -48.04 -45.38
CA ALA A 861 11.46 -47.62 -46.76
C ALA A 861 12.57 -46.58 -46.81
N ALA A 862 12.54 -45.59 -45.85
CA ALA A 862 13.52 -44.54 -45.76
C ALA A 862 14.92 -45.10 -45.39
N LEU A 863 14.99 -46.06 -44.47
CA LEU A 863 16.23 -46.74 -44.13
C LEU A 863 16.78 -47.61 -45.25
N ALA A 864 15.91 -48.32 -46.02
CA ALA A 864 16.31 -49.10 -47.18
C ALA A 864 16.96 -48.26 -48.30
N GLY A 865 16.59 -46.97 -48.39
CA GLY A 865 17.18 -46.04 -49.35
C GLY A 865 18.58 -45.55 -49.01
N VAL A 866 19.05 -45.75 -47.79
CA VAL A 866 20.34 -45.20 -47.28
C VAL A 866 21.53 -45.78 -48.05
N LYS A 867 21.55 -47.06 -48.37
CA LYS A 867 22.61 -47.70 -49.13
C LYS A 867 22.80 -47.01 -50.48
N GLY A 868 21.74 -46.90 -51.29
CA GLY A 868 21.81 -46.28 -52.61
C GLY A 868 22.17 -44.79 -52.57
N TRP A 869 21.69 -44.11 -51.51
CA TRP A 869 22.07 -42.69 -51.29
C TRP A 869 23.55 -42.49 -50.99
N VAL A 870 24.17 -43.38 -50.21
CA VAL A 870 25.60 -43.34 -49.89
C VAL A 870 26.42 -43.75 -51.10
N GLU A 871 26.02 -44.80 -51.84
CA GLU A 871 26.65 -45.29 -53.03
C GLU A 871 26.79 -44.22 -54.11
N ALA A 872 25.81 -43.40 -54.27
CA ALA A 872 25.82 -42.31 -55.28
C ALA A 872 26.81 -41.15 -54.91
N ARG A 873 27.40 -41.17 -53.71
CA ARG A 873 28.31 -40.13 -53.18
C ARG A 873 29.73 -40.59 -52.90
N LEU A 874 29.96 -41.86 -52.85
CA LEU A 874 31.32 -42.47 -52.77
C LEU A 874 32.07 -42.51 -54.12
#